data_4c7911f7033796c99fed26f8e1e0e8d1
#
_entry.id   4c7911f7033796c99fed26f8e1e0e8d1
#
_cell.length_a   1.000
_cell.length_b   1.000
_cell.length_c   1.000
_cell.angle_alpha   90.00
_cell.angle_beta   90.00
_cell.angle_gamma   90.00
#
_symmetry.space_group_name_H-M   'P 1'
#
loop_
_entity.id
_entity.type
_entity.pdbx_description
1 polymer ?
#
loop_
_entity_poly.entity_id
_entity_poly.type
_entity_poly.pdbx_seq_one_letter_code
_entity_poly.pdbx_strand_id
1 'polypeptide(L)'
;MSTKRMNILVYSGLGSTVESVRHCLFTLRRLLSPNYAVIPVTGDMLLKEPWTASCAALVFPGGADQGYCSTLNGEGNRRIRQYVAGGGRYIGFCAGGYYGSARCEFEVGNKLLEVVGDRELAFFPGIDRGCAFPGFVYHSEKGARAVDLQVNKSALSAGTVPNVFKSYYNGGGVFVDAFKYKDKGVEVLASYSDPLAVDSGEGSAAVVYCKVGEGAALLTGPHPEFAAANLEPKPSVPGFSEVIAALANDEKHRMDFIKACLNKLGLVVSDEQNVPSLSRLHLSSLQPQHTAALVSSLADVTRKDENGEELIKDDNDTFHIVKPATWKMVDLAKALPTENDEKDDTDQLDGSVDRIIDYNTVVKQVLVHEDEYPLPKETPYFNHHAYYANLHEYQGKSRFTPTFGNHLLYGEVVTSTNTMLEKNTRLLRNLPQGFTATATVQVAGRGRGSNVWVSPAGSLMFSTVIRHPMARMQAAPVVFVQYLAAIAIVNGIKSYEGNLYKDMPVKLKWPNDIYALDPVKARDNGGDRHENYTKIGGILVNSHYNTKEYIAVCGIGINTSNAAPTTSLNQLIQSLPREVAPLTLEKLLARILTTFDSLYSRFLETGFDAELERMYYAHWLHMDQIVTLEAEGGQRARIKGITRDYGLLIADELGWEDRETGKRWTLQSDANSFDFFKGLVKRKL
;
A
#
# COMPACT_ATOMS: atom_id res chain seq x y z
N MET A 1 5.64 -22.52 4.56
CA MET A 1 4.65 -21.57 5.16
C MET A 1 4.50 -20.37 4.26
N SER A 2 3.26 -19.93 4.00
CA SER A 2 2.95 -18.80 3.11
C SER A 2 3.52 -17.50 3.69
N THR A 3 4.15 -16.68 2.85
CA THR A 3 4.43 -15.28 3.18
C THR A 3 3.13 -14.62 3.65
N LYS A 4 3.18 -13.87 4.76
CA LYS A 4 1.99 -13.18 5.27
C LYS A 4 1.46 -12.24 4.17
N ARG A 5 0.25 -12.49 3.71
CA ARG A 5 -0.42 -11.66 2.70
C ARG A 5 -0.87 -10.37 3.35
N MET A 6 -0.50 -9.22 2.78
CA MET A 6 -0.66 -7.92 3.44
C MET A 6 -1.46 -6.89 2.62
N ASN A 7 -1.78 -7.19 1.35
CA ASN A 7 -2.48 -6.26 0.48
C ASN A 7 -3.95 -6.63 0.35
N ILE A 8 -4.83 -5.65 0.52
CA ILE A 8 -6.24 -5.72 0.14
C ILE A 8 -6.36 -4.98 -1.19
N LEU A 9 -6.65 -5.71 -2.26
CA LEU A 9 -6.71 -5.16 -3.61
C LEU A 9 -8.16 -4.84 -3.94
N VAL A 10 -8.47 -3.56 -4.19
CA VAL A 10 -9.81 -3.09 -4.58
C VAL A 10 -9.81 -2.81 -6.08
N TYR A 11 -10.60 -3.55 -6.83
CA TYR A 11 -10.70 -3.36 -8.27
C TYR A 11 -11.25 -1.97 -8.61
N SER A 12 -10.55 -1.24 -9.48
CA SER A 12 -10.87 0.13 -9.90
C SER A 12 -10.86 0.30 -11.43
N GLY A 13 -11.01 -0.81 -12.16
CA GLY A 13 -11.02 -0.82 -13.62
C GLY A 13 -12.42 -0.72 -14.23
N LEU A 14 -12.54 -1.07 -15.50
CA LEU A 14 -13.80 -1.07 -16.23
C LEU A 14 -14.86 -1.90 -15.50
N GLY A 15 -16.04 -1.33 -15.33
CA GLY A 15 -17.17 -1.95 -14.62
C GLY A 15 -17.37 -1.43 -13.20
N SER A 16 -16.32 -0.96 -12.48
CA SER A 16 -16.50 -0.33 -11.17
C SER A 16 -16.88 1.14 -11.30
N THR A 17 -17.72 1.66 -10.41
CA THR A 17 -17.97 3.09 -10.31
C THR A 17 -16.93 3.75 -9.39
N VAL A 18 -16.60 5.02 -9.66
CA VAL A 18 -15.65 5.79 -8.84
C VAL A 18 -16.12 5.84 -7.38
N GLU A 19 -17.41 6.09 -7.15
CA GLU A 19 -18.00 6.18 -5.81
C GLU A 19 -17.90 4.84 -5.07
N SER A 20 -18.24 3.72 -5.70
CA SER A 20 -18.13 2.41 -5.06
C SER A 20 -16.67 2.07 -4.68
N VAL A 21 -15.71 2.42 -5.55
CA VAL A 21 -14.26 2.27 -5.23
C VAL A 21 -13.88 3.13 -4.03
N ARG A 22 -14.31 4.40 -3.99
CA ARG A 22 -14.02 5.34 -2.90
C ARG A 22 -14.57 4.83 -1.56
N HIS A 23 -15.84 4.40 -1.53
CA HIS A 23 -16.46 3.83 -0.34
C HIS A 23 -15.77 2.54 0.14
N CYS A 24 -15.42 1.63 -0.77
CA CYS A 24 -14.64 0.44 -0.45
C CYS A 24 -13.29 0.80 0.20
N LEU A 25 -12.53 1.71 -0.45
CA LEU A 25 -11.22 2.13 0.06
C LEU A 25 -11.34 2.79 1.44
N PHE A 26 -12.33 3.65 1.65
CA PHE A 26 -12.57 4.32 2.92
C PHE A 26 -12.87 3.32 4.04
N THR A 27 -13.91 2.51 3.88
CA THR A 27 -14.35 1.59 4.92
C THR A 27 -13.31 0.51 5.22
N LEU A 28 -12.65 -0.05 4.17
CA LEU A 28 -11.64 -1.08 4.38
C LEU A 28 -10.34 -0.52 4.98
N ARG A 29 -9.91 0.70 4.61
CA ARG A 29 -8.77 1.35 5.27
C ARG A 29 -9.03 1.60 6.73
N ARG A 30 -10.20 2.12 7.07
CA ARG A 30 -10.62 2.37 8.46
C ARG A 30 -10.60 1.10 9.32
N LEU A 31 -10.99 -0.04 8.77
CA LEU A 31 -11.10 -1.31 9.49
C LEU A 31 -9.82 -2.15 9.49
N LEU A 32 -8.98 -2.03 8.47
CA LEU A 32 -7.89 -2.96 8.22
C LEU A 32 -6.50 -2.35 8.40
N SER A 33 -6.36 -1.01 8.41
CA SER A 33 -5.09 -0.37 8.79
C SER A 33 -4.85 -0.53 10.30
N PRO A 34 -3.59 -0.65 10.76
CA PRO A 34 -2.34 -0.74 10.00
C PRO A 34 -1.96 -2.17 9.57
N ASN A 35 -2.83 -3.16 9.74
CA ASN A 35 -2.51 -4.57 9.48
C ASN A 35 -2.38 -4.89 7.99
N TYR A 36 -3.10 -4.13 7.14
CA TYR A 36 -3.13 -4.31 5.70
C TYR A 36 -3.03 -2.97 4.96
N ALA A 37 -2.41 -3.01 3.77
CA ALA A 37 -2.46 -1.93 2.80
C ALA A 37 -3.67 -2.11 1.87
N VAL A 38 -4.59 -1.15 1.85
CA VAL A 38 -5.79 -1.18 0.99
C VAL A 38 -5.57 -0.28 -0.22
N ILE A 39 -5.52 -0.89 -1.42
CA ILE A 39 -5.08 -0.23 -2.65
C ILE A 39 -6.01 -0.49 -3.84
N PRO A 40 -6.23 0.52 -4.70
CA PRO A 40 -6.93 0.31 -5.96
C PRO A 40 -6.04 -0.44 -6.95
N VAL A 41 -6.64 -1.34 -7.74
CA VAL A 41 -5.96 -2.10 -8.79
C VAL A 41 -6.80 -2.15 -10.08
N THR A 42 -6.14 -2.08 -11.22
CA THR A 42 -6.78 -2.19 -12.53
C THR A 42 -6.83 -3.64 -13.02
N GLY A 43 -7.62 -3.91 -14.06
CA GLY A 43 -7.66 -5.22 -14.70
C GLY A 43 -6.31 -5.63 -15.28
N ASP A 44 -5.59 -4.70 -15.87
CA ASP A 44 -4.23 -4.94 -16.38
C ASP A 44 -3.26 -5.44 -15.30
N MET A 45 -3.35 -4.87 -14.09
CA MET A 45 -2.53 -5.31 -12.96
C MET A 45 -2.89 -6.74 -12.54
N LEU A 46 -4.18 -7.08 -12.50
CA LEU A 46 -4.64 -8.44 -12.19
C LEU A 46 -4.22 -9.46 -13.24
N LEU A 47 -4.16 -9.05 -14.51
CA LEU A 47 -3.75 -9.91 -15.63
C LEU A 47 -2.23 -10.07 -15.71
N LYS A 48 -1.46 -8.98 -15.53
CA LYS A 48 -0.03 -8.93 -15.90
C LYS A 48 0.91 -9.06 -14.70
N GLU A 49 0.48 -8.68 -13.47
CA GLU A 49 1.38 -8.67 -12.32
C GLU A 49 1.21 -9.89 -11.38
N PRO A 50 2.26 -10.27 -10.62
CA PRO A 50 2.24 -11.40 -9.68
C PRO A 50 1.66 -11.00 -8.33
N TRP A 51 0.38 -10.60 -8.26
CA TRP A 51 -0.28 -10.09 -7.05
C TRP A 51 -0.70 -11.18 -6.04
N THR A 52 -0.90 -12.43 -6.47
CA THR A 52 -1.53 -13.49 -5.66
C THR A 52 -0.76 -13.83 -4.38
N ALA A 53 0.56 -13.69 -4.37
CA ALA A 53 1.41 -14.03 -3.22
C ALA A 53 1.29 -13.00 -2.08
N SER A 54 1.04 -11.73 -2.39
CA SER A 54 0.94 -10.63 -1.41
C SER A 54 -0.50 -10.26 -1.05
N CYS A 55 -1.49 -10.72 -1.82
CA CYS A 55 -2.90 -10.38 -1.65
C CYS A 55 -3.53 -11.15 -0.49
N ALA A 56 -4.07 -10.43 0.49
CA ALA A 56 -4.85 -10.98 1.59
C ALA A 56 -6.34 -11.12 1.22
N ALA A 57 -6.88 -10.11 0.53
CA ALA A 57 -8.22 -10.18 -0.07
C ALA A 57 -8.29 -9.37 -1.35
N LEU A 58 -9.04 -9.88 -2.33
CA LEU A 58 -9.38 -9.21 -3.58
C LEU A 58 -10.84 -8.76 -3.51
N VAL A 59 -11.08 -7.46 -3.73
CA VAL A 59 -12.39 -6.81 -3.55
C VAL A 59 -12.90 -6.28 -4.88
N PHE A 60 -14.13 -6.65 -5.22
CA PHE A 60 -14.86 -6.11 -6.38
C PHE A 60 -16.02 -5.24 -5.89
N PRO A 61 -15.97 -3.92 -6.15
CA PRO A 61 -16.98 -2.96 -5.72
C PRO A 61 -18.31 -3.09 -6.47
N GLY A 62 -19.23 -2.14 -6.23
CA GLY A 62 -20.41 -1.95 -7.05
C GLY A 62 -20.11 -1.32 -8.41
N GLY A 63 -21.06 -1.46 -9.34
CA GLY A 63 -20.95 -0.94 -10.70
C GLY A 63 -21.75 -1.74 -11.72
N ALA A 64 -21.11 -2.17 -12.82
CA ALA A 64 -21.69 -3.03 -13.86
C ALA A 64 -20.78 -4.24 -14.09
N ASP A 65 -21.20 -5.41 -13.67
CA ASP A 65 -20.41 -6.65 -13.69
C ASP A 65 -19.98 -7.11 -15.09
N GLN A 66 -20.69 -6.70 -16.14
CA GLN A 66 -20.29 -6.91 -17.54
C GLN A 66 -18.92 -6.30 -17.85
N GLY A 67 -18.57 -5.16 -17.22
CA GLY A 67 -17.24 -4.57 -17.34
C GLY A 67 -16.16 -5.46 -16.73
N TYR A 68 -16.45 -6.14 -15.62
CA TYR A 68 -15.55 -7.14 -15.02
C TYR A 68 -15.38 -8.36 -15.94
N CYS A 69 -16.51 -8.87 -16.47
CA CYS A 69 -16.49 -9.97 -17.43
C CYS A 69 -15.66 -9.65 -18.67
N SER A 70 -15.89 -8.48 -19.29
CA SER A 70 -15.18 -8.09 -20.52
C SER A 70 -13.66 -7.96 -20.32
N THR A 71 -13.24 -7.61 -19.12
CA THR A 71 -11.81 -7.41 -18.79
C THR A 71 -11.13 -8.70 -18.34
N LEU A 72 -11.82 -9.55 -17.57
CA LEU A 72 -11.17 -10.60 -16.79
C LEU A 72 -11.61 -12.04 -17.17
N ASN A 73 -12.64 -12.21 -17.99
CA ASN A 73 -13.05 -13.56 -18.44
C ASN A 73 -11.87 -14.33 -19.06
N GLY A 74 -11.83 -15.63 -18.79
CA GLY A 74 -10.75 -16.50 -19.21
C GLY A 74 -9.58 -16.47 -18.23
N GLU A 75 -8.43 -15.89 -18.62
CA GLU A 75 -7.18 -15.93 -17.83
C GLU A 75 -7.31 -15.22 -16.50
N GLY A 76 -7.92 -14.03 -16.45
CA GLY A 76 -8.09 -13.27 -15.23
C GLY A 76 -8.90 -14.05 -14.20
N ASN A 77 -10.05 -14.58 -14.60
CA ASN A 77 -10.92 -15.37 -13.72
C ASN A 77 -10.29 -16.68 -13.29
N ARG A 78 -9.52 -17.32 -14.17
CA ARG A 78 -8.76 -18.52 -13.82
C ARG A 78 -7.77 -18.22 -12.69
N ARG A 79 -7.02 -17.12 -12.78
CA ARG A 79 -6.08 -16.68 -11.74
C ARG A 79 -6.79 -16.33 -10.43
N ILE A 80 -7.94 -15.63 -10.50
CA ILE A 80 -8.75 -15.29 -9.31
C ILE A 80 -9.27 -16.56 -8.64
N ARG A 81 -9.83 -17.50 -9.39
CA ARG A 81 -10.31 -18.80 -8.85
C ARG A 81 -9.19 -19.59 -8.18
N GLN A 82 -8.03 -19.71 -8.84
CA GLN A 82 -6.86 -20.39 -8.27
C GLN A 82 -6.36 -19.71 -6.99
N TYR A 83 -6.34 -18.37 -6.98
CA TYR A 83 -5.97 -17.60 -5.80
C TYR A 83 -6.91 -17.87 -4.63
N VAL A 84 -8.23 -17.81 -4.84
CA VAL A 84 -9.21 -18.07 -3.78
C VAL A 84 -9.16 -19.53 -3.35
N ALA A 85 -9.18 -20.49 -4.26
CA ALA A 85 -9.10 -21.90 -3.94
C ALA A 85 -7.81 -22.27 -3.16
N GLY A 86 -6.70 -21.58 -3.42
CA GLY A 86 -5.43 -21.73 -2.71
C GLY A 86 -5.32 -20.93 -1.40
N GLY A 87 -6.44 -20.57 -0.76
CA GLY A 87 -6.47 -19.89 0.53
C GLY A 87 -6.55 -18.36 0.47
N GLY A 88 -6.84 -17.77 -0.70
CA GLY A 88 -7.16 -16.35 -0.85
C GLY A 88 -8.58 -16.01 -0.41
N ARG A 89 -8.90 -14.71 -0.36
CA ARG A 89 -10.22 -14.20 0.00
C ARG A 89 -10.74 -13.33 -1.13
N TYR A 90 -12.03 -13.46 -1.41
CA TYR A 90 -12.76 -12.61 -2.34
C TYR A 90 -13.87 -11.87 -1.58
N ILE A 91 -14.06 -10.58 -1.89
CA ILE A 91 -15.18 -9.78 -1.39
C ILE A 91 -15.85 -9.14 -2.60
N GLY A 92 -17.14 -9.39 -2.79
CA GLY A 92 -17.93 -8.81 -3.87
C GLY A 92 -19.12 -8.02 -3.32
N PHE A 93 -19.15 -6.71 -3.58
CA PHE A 93 -20.26 -5.83 -3.23
C PHE A 93 -21.13 -5.55 -4.46
N CYS A 94 -22.45 -5.75 -4.37
CA CYS A 94 -23.41 -5.48 -5.43
C CYS A 94 -22.98 -6.10 -6.78
N ALA A 95 -22.48 -5.32 -7.74
CA ALA A 95 -21.94 -5.85 -9.00
C ALA A 95 -20.85 -6.92 -8.78
N GLY A 96 -20.03 -6.78 -7.74
CA GLY A 96 -19.07 -7.80 -7.33
C GLY A 96 -19.72 -9.07 -6.78
N GLY A 97 -20.93 -8.98 -6.21
CA GLY A 97 -21.77 -10.11 -5.81
C GLY A 97 -22.28 -10.89 -7.01
N TYR A 98 -22.88 -10.19 -7.99
CA TYR A 98 -23.31 -10.77 -9.27
C TYR A 98 -22.14 -11.48 -9.97
N TYR A 99 -21.00 -10.82 -10.07
CA TYR A 99 -19.79 -11.35 -10.71
C TYR A 99 -19.22 -12.59 -10.00
N GLY A 100 -19.37 -12.68 -8.67
CA GLY A 100 -18.93 -13.80 -7.84
C GLY A 100 -19.87 -15.00 -7.84
N SER A 101 -21.09 -14.88 -8.38
CA SER A 101 -22.11 -15.92 -8.44
C SER A 101 -21.93 -16.80 -9.67
N ALA A 102 -22.60 -17.96 -9.74
CA ALA A 102 -22.57 -18.81 -10.93
C ALA A 102 -23.37 -18.19 -12.09
N ARG A 103 -24.44 -17.46 -11.77
CA ARG A 103 -25.29 -16.84 -12.76
C ARG A 103 -25.83 -15.49 -12.24
N CYS A 104 -25.81 -14.50 -13.10
CA CYS A 104 -26.46 -13.21 -12.89
C CYS A 104 -27.81 -13.19 -13.63
N GLU A 105 -28.85 -12.72 -12.96
CA GLU A 105 -30.16 -12.42 -13.53
C GLU A 105 -30.61 -11.04 -13.05
N PHE A 106 -30.21 -10.00 -13.75
CA PHE A 106 -30.48 -8.60 -13.39
C PHE A 106 -31.56 -8.02 -14.32
N GLU A 107 -32.61 -7.43 -13.75
CA GLU A 107 -33.70 -6.73 -14.44
C GLU A 107 -34.30 -7.56 -15.59
N VAL A 108 -34.56 -8.84 -15.33
CA VAL A 108 -35.10 -9.78 -16.32
C VAL A 108 -36.43 -9.28 -16.89
N GLY A 109 -36.52 -9.20 -18.23
CA GLY A 109 -37.66 -8.67 -18.96
C GLY A 109 -37.63 -7.15 -19.21
N ASN A 110 -36.72 -6.42 -18.62
CA ASN A 110 -36.51 -5.00 -18.88
C ASN A 110 -35.48 -4.82 -20.02
N LYS A 111 -35.97 -4.62 -21.24
CA LYS A 111 -35.16 -4.55 -22.47
C LYS A 111 -34.02 -3.52 -22.43
N LEU A 112 -34.06 -2.53 -21.55
CA LEU A 112 -33.03 -1.49 -21.44
C LEU A 112 -31.95 -1.81 -20.40
N LEU A 113 -32.27 -2.62 -19.41
CA LEU A 113 -31.41 -2.86 -18.25
C LEU A 113 -31.04 -4.34 -18.08
N GLU A 114 -31.69 -5.25 -18.78
CA GLU A 114 -31.53 -6.69 -18.62
C GLU A 114 -30.09 -7.16 -18.82
N VAL A 115 -29.54 -7.81 -17.80
CA VAL A 115 -28.26 -8.51 -17.84
C VAL A 115 -28.44 -9.93 -17.30
N VAL A 116 -28.40 -10.91 -18.19
CA VAL A 116 -28.58 -12.32 -17.84
C VAL A 116 -27.43 -13.13 -18.43
N GLY A 117 -26.85 -14.02 -17.63
CA GLY A 117 -25.83 -14.95 -18.11
C GLY A 117 -24.97 -15.54 -17.00
N ASP A 118 -24.25 -16.59 -17.36
CA ASP A 118 -23.35 -17.29 -16.45
C ASP A 118 -22.09 -16.47 -16.17
N ARG A 119 -21.48 -16.70 -14.99
CA ARG A 119 -20.26 -16.06 -14.54
C ARG A 119 -19.21 -17.10 -14.21
N GLU A 120 -17.97 -16.85 -14.62
CA GLU A 120 -16.91 -17.83 -14.51
C GLU A 120 -16.40 -18.06 -13.09
N LEU A 121 -16.55 -17.08 -12.17
CA LEU A 121 -16.05 -17.21 -10.80
C LEU A 121 -16.85 -18.25 -10.00
N ALA A 122 -18.16 -18.20 -10.06
CA ALA A 122 -19.07 -19.19 -9.46
C ALA A 122 -18.74 -19.56 -7.99
N PHE A 123 -18.32 -18.59 -7.18
CA PHE A 123 -18.05 -18.80 -5.75
C PHE A 123 -19.36 -19.08 -4.99
N PHE A 124 -20.43 -18.32 -5.29
CA PHE A 124 -21.78 -18.72 -4.96
C PHE A 124 -22.31 -19.62 -6.09
N PRO A 125 -22.66 -20.89 -5.80
CA PRO A 125 -22.99 -21.86 -6.83
C PRO A 125 -24.44 -21.76 -7.37
N GLY A 126 -25.10 -20.63 -7.14
CA GLY A 126 -26.47 -20.33 -7.50
C GLY A 126 -26.61 -19.05 -8.32
N ILE A 127 -27.84 -18.56 -8.38
CA ILE A 127 -28.24 -17.35 -9.09
C ILE A 127 -28.23 -16.17 -8.12
N ASP A 128 -27.62 -15.06 -8.52
CA ASP A 128 -27.81 -13.76 -7.89
C ASP A 128 -28.81 -12.98 -8.78
N ARG A 129 -30.00 -12.71 -8.24
CA ARG A 129 -31.13 -12.15 -8.98
C ARG A 129 -31.48 -10.75 -8.45
N GLY A 130 -31.50 -9.78 -9.34
CA GLY A 130 -31.81 -8.38 -9.04
C GLY A 130 -32.70 -7.70 -10.10
N CYS A 131 -33.16 -6.46 -9.83
CA CYS A 131 -32.93 -5.75 -8.55
C CYS A 131 -33.83 -6.32 -7.44
N ALA A 132 -33.27 -6.53 -6.26
CA ALA A 132 -34.08 -7.00 -5.12
C ALA A 132 -35.24 -6.05 -4.80
N PHE A 133 -35.07 -4.75 -5.05
CA PHE A 133 -36.11 -3.72 -4.92
C PHE A 133 -36.17 -2.86 -6.20
N PRO A 134 -37.37 -2.35 -6.55
CA PRO A 134 -37.58 -1.63 -7.81
C PRO A 134 -37.04 -0.19 -7.74
N GLY A 135 -36.85 0.42 -8.92
CA GLY A 135 -36.57 1.84 -9.07
C GLY A 135 -35.14 2.20 -9.44
N PHE A 136 -34.24 1.20 -9.61
CA PHE A 136 -32.85 1.40 -10.00
C PHE A 136 -32.72 2.14 -11.35
N VAL A 137 -31.80 3.10 -11.40
CA VAL A 137 -31.38 3.80 -12.61
C VAL A 137 -29.86 3.98 -12.58
N TYR A 138 -29.17 3.56 -13.64
CA TYR A 138 -27.72 3.73 -13.74
C TYR A 138 -27.29 5.20 -13.58
N HIS A 139 -26.17 5.42 -12.91
CA HIS A 139 -25.60 6.75 -12.63
C HIS A 139 -26.54 7.70 -11.87
N SER A 140 -27.41 7.15 -11.05
CA SER A 140 -28.40 7.93 -10.28
C SER A 140 -28.66 7.28 -8.94
N GLU A 141 -29.04 8.11 -7.95
CA GLU A 141 -29.53 7.63 -6.64
C GLU A 141 -31.02 7.27 -6.66
N LYS A 142 -31.67 7.29 -7.82
CA LYS A 142 -33.05 6.81 -7.94
C LYS A 142 -33.13 5.33 -7.61
N GLY A 143 -34.04 4.95 -6.72
CA GLY A 143 -34.16 3.59 -6.20
C GLY A 143 -33.24 3.27 -5.02
N ALA A 144 -32.34 4.18 -4.65
CA ALA A 144 -31.53 4.03 -3.45
C ALA A 144 -32.37 3.97 -2.16
N ARG A 145 -32.00 3.12 -1.21
CA ARG A 145 -32.71 2.89 0.05
C ARG A 145 -31.75 2.54 1.18
N ALA A 146 -32.23 2.75 2.40
CA ALA A 146 -31.67 2.17 3.62
C ALA A 146 -32.45 0.87 3.95
N VAL A 147 -31.94 -0.29 3.50
CA VAL A 147 -32.62 -1.59 3.70
C VAL A 147 -32.29 -2.19 5.04
N ASP A 148 -33.27 -2.78 5.72
CA ASP A 148 -33.07 -3.53 6.94
C ASP A 148 -32.57 -4.94 6.65
N LEU A 149 -31.43 -5.31 7.25
CA LEU A 149 -30.82 -6.62 7.13
C LEU A 149 -30.89 -7.37 8.46
N GLN A 150 -31.58 -8.50 8.47
CA GLN A 150 -31.62 -9.44 9.59
C GLN A 150 -30.34 -10.26 9.62
N VAL A 151 -29.55 -10.14 10.69
CA VAL A 151 -28.24 -10.79 10.80
C VAL A 151 -28.35 -12.18 11.40
N ASN A 152 -27.70 -13.14 10.75
CA ASN A 152 -27.54 -14.50 11.28
C ASN A 152 -26.34 -14.58 12.24
N LYS A 153 -26.57 -14.29 13.51
CA LYS A 153 -25.51 -14.30 14.54
C LYS A 153 -24.82 -15.64 14.71
N SER A 154 -25.51 -16.75 14.46
CA SER A 154 -24.92 -18.08 14.62
C SER A 154 -23.84 -18.38 13.58
N ALA A 155 -23.88 -17.66 12.44
CA ALA A 155 -22.87 -17.76 11.39
C ALA A 155 -21.68 -16.81 11.60
N LEU A 156 -21.75 -15.87 12.56
CA LEU A 156 -20.74 -14.85 12.83
C LEU A 156 -20.21 -15.03 14.27
N SER A 157 -19.01 -15.52 14.42
CA SER A 157 -18.47 -16.02 15.71
C SER A 157 -17.71 -14.99 16.55
N ALA A 158 -17.69 -13.69 16.23
CA ALA A 158 -16.89 -12.71 16.96
C ALA A 158 -17.58 -11.35 17.13
N GLY A 159 -17.57 -10.83 18.36
CA GLY A 159 -17.89 -9.45 18.70
C GLY A 159 -19.38 -9.17 18.98
N THR A 160 -19.69 -7.90 19.20
CA THR A 160 -21.06 -7.38 19.35
C THR A 160 -21.72 -7.26 17.97
N VAL A 161 -22.31 -8.33 17.47
CA VAL A 161 -23.02 -8.32 16.19
C VAL A 161 -24.46 -7.88 16.40
N PRO A 162 -24.99 -6.90 15.62
CA PRO A 162 -26.38 -6.46 15.75
C PRO A 162 -27.36 -7.57 15.34
N ASN A 163 -28.64 -7.47 15.79
CA ASN A 163 -29.70 -8.35 15.27
C ASN A 163 -30.15 -7.92 13.88
N VAL A 164 -30.30 -6.61 13.71
CA VAL A 164 -30.71 -5.93 12.49
C VAL A 164 -29.86 -4.70 12.31
N PHE A 165 -29.54 -4.33 11.09
CA PHE A 165 -28.90 -3.06 10.77
C PHE A 165 -29.34 -2.55 9.40
N LYS A 166 -29.21 -1.24 9.18
CA LYS A 166 -29.50 -0.60 7.89
C LYS A 166 -28.25 -0.56 7.00
N SER A 167 -28.42 -1.02 5.76
CA SER A 167 -27.39 -0.96 4.72
C SER A 167 -27.86 -0.13 3.55
N TYR A 168 -26.94 0.63 2.94
CA TYR A 168 -27.24 1.28 1.67
C TYR A 168 -27.49 0.23 0.59
N TYR A 169 -28.52 0.46 -0.22
CA TYR A 169 -28.92 -0.39 -1.32
C TYR A 169 -29.16 0.45 -2.58
N ASN A 170 -28.61 0.04 -3.72
CA ASN A 170 -28.92 0.59 -5.02
C ASN A 170 -28.58 -0.41 -6.14
N GLY A 171 -29.56 -1.21 -6.58
CA GLY A 171 -29.41 -2.16 -7.69
C GLY A 171 -28.86 -3.53 -7.34
N GLY A 172 -28.69 -3.86 -6.07
CA GLY A 172 -28.20 -5.17 -5.65
C GLY A 172 -29.19 -6.30 -5.82
N GLY A 173 -28.71 -7.54 -5.79
CA GLY A 173 -29.50 -8.75 -5.94
C GLY A 173 -29.83 -9.46 -4.62
N VAL A 174 -30.44 -10.63 -4.78
CA VAL A 174 -30.69 -11.62 -3.74
C VAL A 174 -30.09 -12.95 -4.19
N PHE A 175 -29.42 -13.66 -3.29
CA PHE A 175 -28.84 -14.98 -3.56
C PHE A 175 -29.92 -16.05 -3.46
N VAL A 176 -30.42 -16.47 -4.63
CA VAL A 176 -31.58 -17.36 -4.77
C VAL A 176 -31.26 -18.70 -4.14
N ASP A 177 -32.21 -19.21 -3.31
CA ASP A 177 -32.09 -20.51 -2.65
C ASP A 177 -30.79 -20.73 -1.85
N ALA A 178 -30.14 -19.67 -1.36
CA ALA A 178 -28.82 -19.77 -0.71
C ALA A 178 -28.76 -20.79 0.40
N PHE A 179 -29.85 -21.00 1.15
CA PHE A 179 -29.94 -21.97 2.24
C PHE A 179 -29.82 -23.42 1.76
N LYS A 180 -30.13 -23.73 0.50
CA LYS A 180 -30.01 -25.05 -0.12
C LYS A 180 -28.57 -25.44 -0.44
N TYR A 181 -27.63 -24.50 -0.43
CA TYR A 181 -26.22 -24.75 -0.74
C TYR A 181 -25.32 -24.89 0.51
N LYS A 182 -25.91 -25.14 1.67
CA LYS A 182 -25.16 -25.32 2.94
C LYS A 182 -24.13 -26.46 2.84
N ASP A 183 -24.50 -27.55 2.20
CA ASP A 183 -23.61 -28.70 1.93
C ASP A 183 -22.46 -28.38 0.97
N LYS A 184 -22.59 -27.31 0.17
CA LYS A 184 -21.53 -26.76 -0.68
C LYS A 184 -20.71 -25.67 -0.02
N GLY A 185 -20.85 -25.49 1.32
CA GLY A 185 -20.09 -24.52 2.09
C GLY A 185 -20.60 -23.07 2.00
N VAL A 186 -21.88 -22.88 1.65
CA VAL A 186 -22.55 -21.58 1.67
C VAL A 186 -23.20 -21.36 3.01
N GLU A 187 -22.94 -20.19 3.61
CA GLU A 187 -23.60 -19.72 4.84
C GLU A 187 -24.24 -18.37 4.57
N VAL A 188 -25.52 -18.22 4.92
CA VAL A 188 -26.22 -16.91 4.88
C VAL A 188 -25.88 -16.14 6.12
N LEU A 189 -25.25 -14.95 5.93
CA LEU A 189 -24.83 -14.07 7.04
C LEU A 189 -25.88 -12.99 7.36
N ALA A 190 -26.61 -12.52 6.35
CA ALA A 190 -27.74 -11.62 6.55
C ALA A 190 -28.79 -11.80 5.45
N SER A 191 -30.04 -11.49 5.79
CA SER A 191 -31.21 -11.56 4.89
C SER A 191 -31.95 -10.24 4.86
N TYR A 192 -32.57 -9.90 3.74
CA TYR A 192 -33.47 -8.76 3.66
C TYR A 192 -34.70 -8.98 4.55
N SER A 193 -35.10 -7.93 5.28
CA SER A 193 -36.30 -7.96 6.11
C SER A 193 -37.56 -7.61 5.34
N ASP A 194 -37.43 -6.73 4.32
CA ASP A 194 -38.55 -6.27 3.51
C ASP A 194 -38.88 -7.23 2.37
N PRO A 195 -40.15 -7.25 1.90
CA PRO A 195 -40.55 -8.03 0.74
C PRO A 195 -39.76 -7.64 -0.52
N LEU A 196 -39.28 -8.64 -1.25
CA LEU A 196 -38.49 -8.48 -2.45
C LEU A 196 -39.37 -8.31 -3.70
N ALA A 197 -38.86 -7.61 -4.71
CA ALA A 197 -39.53 -7.43 -6.01
C ALA A 197 -39.26 -8.60 -6.97
N VAL A 198 -38.34 -9.51 -6.63
CA VAL A 198 -37.96 -10.66 -7.45
C VAL A 198 -38.17 -11.95 -6.66
N ASP A 199 -38.31 -13.06 -7.37
CA ASP A 199 -38.37 -14.37 -6.75
C ASP A 199 -37.00 -14.77 -6.20
N SER A 200 -36.92 -14.97 -4.90
CA SER A 200 -35.70 -15.35 -4.19
C SER A 200 -35.60 -16.86 -3.87
N GLY A 201 -36.60 -17.64 -4.25
CA GLY A 201 -36.72 -19.01 -3.82
C GLY A 201 -36.95 -19.12 -2.32
N GLU A 202 -36.22 -19.98 -1.64
CA GLU A 202 -36.31 -20.13 -0.20
C GLU A 202 -35.44 -19.09 0.53
N GLY A 203 -36.12 -18.20 1.26
CA GLY A 203 -35.47 -17.13 2.02
C GLY A 203 -35.15 -15.87 1.18
N SER A 204 -34.49 -14.90 1.80
CA SER A 204 -34.17 -13.59 1.22
C SER A 204 -32.69 -13.21 1.46
N ALA A 205 -31.77 -14.11 1.11
CA ALA A 205 -30.34 -13.98 1.42
C ALA A 205 -29.73 -12.75 0.76
N ALA A 206 -29.27 -11.79 1.57
CA ALA A 206 -28.66 -10.55 1.15
C ALA A 206 -27.13 -10.59 1.18
N VAL A 207 -26.56 -11.38 2.10
CA VAL A 207 -25.11 -11.55 2.31
C VAL A 207 -24.80 -13.01 2.52
N VAL A 208 -23.86 -13.54 1.72
CA VAL A 208 -23.44 -14.94 1.81
C VAL A 208 -21.92 -15.07 1.96
N TYR A 209 -21.51 -16.04 2.75
CA TYR A 209 -20.14 -16.53 2.82
C TYR A 209 -20.09 -17.86 2.08
N CYS A 210 -19.11 -18.01 1.20
CA CYS A 210 -18.91 -19.23 0.41
C CYS A 210 -17.52 -19.78 0.64
N LYS A 211 -17.41 -21.01 1.16
CA LYS A 211 -16.14 -21.72 1.26
C LYS A 211 -15.69 -22.15 -0.14
N VAL A 212 -14.44 -21.85 -0.51
CA VAL A 212 -13.89 -22.14 -1.84
C VAL A 212 -12.50 -22.76 -1.68
N GLY A 213 -12.40 -24.08 -1.73
CA GLY A 213 -11.16 -24.79 -1.43
C GLY A 213 -10.62 -24.42 -0.05
N GLU A 214 -9.37 -23.96 0.02
CA GLU A 214 -8.74 -23.47 1.25
C GLU A 214 -9.09 -22.01 1.58
N GLY A 215 -9.73 -21.28 0.66
CA GLY A 215 -10.13 -19.89 0.83
C GLY A 215 -11.63 -19.70 0.97
N ALA A 216 -12.07 -18.45 0.76
CA ALA A 216 -13.48 -18.09 0.89
C ALA A 216 -13.85 -16.84 0.07
N ALA A 217 -15.15 -16.69 -0.21
CA ALA A 217 -15.75 -15.51 -0.78
C ALA A 217 -16.86 -14.97 0.14
N LEU A 218 -16.92 -13.64 0.28
CA LEU A 218 -18.01 -12.89 0.86
C LEU A 218 -18.70 -12.13 -0.25
N LEU A 219 -19.99 -12.36 -0.47
CA LEU A 219 -20.78 -11.70 -1.50
C LEU A 219 -21.96 -10.97 -0.88
N THR A 220 -22.24 -9.74 -1.33
CA THR A 220 -23.34 -8.93 -0.82
C THR A 220 -24.16 -8.36 -1.96
N GLY A 221 -25.49 -8.38 -1.84
CA GLY A 221 -26.39 -7.64 -2.70
C GLY A 221 -26.38 -6.14 -2.38
N PRO A 222 -26.62 -5.73 -1.12
CA PRO A 222 -26.52 -4.33 -0.70
C PRO A 222 -25.05 -3.88 -0.55
N HIS A 223 -24.87 -2.61 -0.15
CA HIS A 223 -23.59 -1.96 0.02
C HIS A 223 -23.27 -1.67 1.50
N PRO A 224 -22.91 -2.66 2.30
CA PRO A 224 -22.53 -2.39 3.69
C PRO A 224 -21.25 -1.56 3.81
N GLU A 225 -20.44 -1.46 2.76
CA GLU A 225 -19.24 -0.62 2.71
C GLU A 225 -19.53 0.89 2.57
N PHE A 226 -20.76 1.28 2.23
CA PHE A 226 -21.13 2.69 2.10
C PHE A 226 -21.40 3.33 3.46
N ALA A 227 -20.55 4.26 3.87
CA ALA A 227 -20.73 5.08 5.06
C ALA A 227 -21.62 6.29 4.75
N ALA A 228 -22.61 6.56 5.59
CA ALA A 228 -23.54 7.69 5.41
C ALA A 228 -22.82 9.04 5.34
N ALA A 229 -21.74 9.22 6.11
CA ALA A 229 -20.93 10.44 6.11
C ALA A 229 -20.34 10.82 4.74
N ASN A 230 -20.26 9.87 3.81
CA ASN A 230 -19.69 10.06 2.48
C ASN A 230 -20.74 10.09 1.37
N LEU A 231 -22.03 10.10 1.74
CA LEU A 231 -23.14 10.27 0.82
C LEU A 231 -23.57 11.74 0.80
N GLU A 232 -23.61 12.33 -0.39
CA GLU A 232 -24.03 13.71 -0.56
C GLU A 232 -25.53 13.79 -0.81
N PRO A 233 -26.28 14.68 -0.10
CA PRO A 233 -27.67 14.93 -0.39
C PRO A 233 -27.87 15.38 -1.85
N LYS A 234 -28.84 14.77 -2.55
CA LYS A 234 -29.16 15.11 -3.94
C LYS A 234 -30.58 15.65 -4.01
N PRO A 235 -30.78 16.97 -4.09
CA PRO A 235 -32.11 17.59 -4.13
C PRO A 235 -32.98 17.10 -5.29
N SER A 236 -32.37 16.61 -6.37
CA SER A 236 -33.06 16.04 -7.53
C SER A 236 -33.65 14.63 -7.30
N VAL A 237 -33.34 14.00 -6.15
CA VAL A 237 -33.84 12.67 -5.79
C VAL A 237 -34.64 12.76 -4.49
N PRO A 238 -35.96 12.80 -4.58
CA PRO A 238 -36.82 12.88 -3.40
C PRO A 238 -36.59 11.71 -2.45
N GLY A 239 -36.50 12.00 -1.14
CA GLY A 239 -36.33 10.97 -0.09
C GLY A 239 -34.89 10.54 0.12
N PHE A 240 -33.92 11.02 -0.65
CA PHE A 240 -32.52 10.57 -0.52
C PHE A 240 -31.84 11.09 0.76
N SER A 241 -32.21 12.29 1.21
CA SER A 241 -31.72 12.83 2.49
C SER A 241 -32.19 12.01 3.69
N GLU A 242 -33.41 11.48 3.64
CA GLU A 242 -33.94 10.58 4.66
C GLU A 242 -33.22 9.22 4.65
N VAL A 243 -32.83 8.73 3.48
CA VAL A 243 -31.99 7.52 3.35
C VAL A 243 -30.64 7.75 4.05
N ILE A 244 -29.98 8.88 3.78
CA ILE A 244 -28.70 9.24 4.42
C ILE A 244 -28.85 9.32 5.93
N ALA A 245 -29.90 10.00 6.43
CA ALA A 245 -30.16 10.13 7.85
C ALA A 245 -30.40 8.75 8.54
N ALA A 246 -31.17 7.88 7.87
CA ALA A 246 -31.42 6.52 8.39
C ALA A 246 -30.14 5.68 8.49
N LEU A 247 -29.25 5.79 7.48
CA LEU A 247 -27.96 5.10 7.49
C LEU A 247 -27.00 5.68 8.55
N ALA A 248 -27.00 7.00 8.74
CA ALA A 248 -26.16 7.68 9.73
C ALA A 248 -26.50 7.23 11.16
N ASN A 249 -27.80 7.10 11.47
CA ASN A 249 -28.27 6.65 12.75
C ASN A 249 -27.85 5.19 13.09
N ASP A 250 -27.52 4.40 12.08
CA ASP A 250 -27.21 2.98 12.23
C ASP A 250 -25.73 2.63 11.90
N GLU A 251 -24.89 3.65 11.74
CA GLU A 251 -23.48 3.52 11.34
C GLU A 251 -22.69 2.53 12.21
N LYS A 252 -22.90 2.56 13.53
CA LYS A 252 -22.23 1.65 14.45
C LYS A 252 -22.56 0.19 14.15
N HIS A 253 -23.82 -0.13 13.95
CA HIS A 253 -24.28 -1.50 13.68
C HIS A 253 -23.75 -1.99 12.33
N ARG A 254 -23.75 -1.10 11.33
CA ARG A 254 -23.14 -1.37 10.02
C ARG A 254 -21.66 -1.75 10.15
N MET A 255 -20.91 -0.96 10.90
CA MET A 255 -19.48 -1.20 11.13
C MET A 255 -19.23 -2.50 11.90
N ASP A 256 -20.02 -2.78 12.96
CA ASP A 256 -19.89 -4.02 13.72
C ASP A 256 -20.18 -5.25 12.86
N PHE A 257 -21.15 -5.17 11.95
CA PHE A 257 -21.44 -6.25 11.00
C PHE A 257 -20.27 -6.50 10.02
N ILE A 258 -19.71 -5.43 9.40
CA ILE A 258 -18.57 -5.58 8.49
C ILE A 258 -17.35 -6.14 9.21
N LYS A 259 -17.05 -5.66 10.42
CA LYS A 259 -15.99 -6.22 11.27
C LYS A 259 -16.14 -7.71 11.46
N ALA A 260 -17.35 -8.18 11.77
CA ALA A 260 -17.63 -9.59 11.95
C ALA A 260 -17.43 -10.40 10.65
N CYS A 261 -17.84 -9.84 9.51
CA CYS A 261 -17.62 -10.46 8.20
C CYS A 261 -16.15 -10.58 7.85
N LEU A 262 -15.34 -9.51 8.08
CA LEU A 262 -13.91 -9.51 7.84
C LEU A 262 -13.17 -10.50 8.75
N ASN A 263 -13.57 -10.58 10.04
CA ASN A 263 -13.05 -11.58 10.97
C ASN A 263 -13.39 -13.01 10.53
N LYS A 264 -14.62 -13.26 10.02
CA LYS A 264 -15.02 -14.57 9.49
C LYS A 264 -14.18 -14.95 8.27
N LEU A 265 -13.76 -14.00 7.46
CA LEU A 265 -12.78 -14.21 6.38
C LEU A 265 -11.36 -14.45 6.90
N GLY A 266 -11.11 -14.34 8.21
CA GLY A 266 -9.78 -14.49 8.83
C GLY A 266 -8.87 -13.30 8.61
N LEU A 267 -9.42 -12.12 8.41
CA LEU A 267 -8.68 -10.85 8.39
C LEU A 267 -8.59 -10.26 9.80
N VAL A 268 -7.44 -9.67 10.11
CA VAL A 268 -7.22 -9.00 11.40
C VAL A 268 -7.77 -7.58 11.29
N VAL A 269 -8.83 -7.31 12.04
CA VAL A 269 -9.49 -5.99 12.05
C VAL A 269 -8.85 -5.11 13.12
N SER A 270 -8.74 -3.81 12.84
CA SER A 270 -8.27 -2.79 13.78
C SER A 270 -9.41 -2.25 14.63
N ASP A 271 -9.12 -1.96 15.91
CA ASP A 271 -10.03 -1.23 16.78
C ASP A 271 -9.89 0.29 16.68
N GLU A 272 -8.78 0.78 16.11
CA GLU A 272 -8.57 2.19 15.80
C GLU A 272 -9.40 2.56 14.57
N GLN A 273 -10.37 3.46 14.73
CA GLN A 273 -11.38 3.73 13.69
C GLN A 273 -11.11 5.01 12.87
N ASN A 274 -9.97 5.67 13.07
CA ASN A 274 -9.69 6.96 12.42
C ASN A 274 -8.88 6.79 11.15
N VAL A 275 -9.34 7.41 10.04
CA VAL A 275 -8.52 7.63 8.85
C VAL A 275 -7.64 8.84 9.13
N PRO A 276 -6.30 8.72 9.15
CA PRO A 276 -5.43 9.84 9.48
C PRO A 276 -5.53 10.94 8.41
N SER A 277 -5.73 12.18 8.86
CA SER A 277 -5.57 13.37 8.00
C SER A 277 -4.08 13.62 7.73
N LEU A 278 -3.75 14.27 6.59
CA LEU A 278 -2.37 14.67 6.31
C LEU A 278 -1.92 15.73 7.33
N SER A 279 -0.69 15.57 7.81
CA SER A 279 -0.05 16.56 8.67
C SER A 279 0.65 17.65 7.86
N ARG A 280 1.03 18.73 8.54
CA ARG A 280 2.00 19.68 7.98
C ARG A 280 3.33 18.98 7.70
N LEU A 281 4.05 19.55 6.75
CA LEU A 281 5.43 19.19 6.44
C LEU A 281 6.37 20.21 7.07
N HIS A 282 7.45 19.75 7.66
CA HIS A 282 8.48 20.58 8.27
C HIS A 282 9.75 20.49 7.43
N LEU A 283 10.13 21.61 6.81
CA LEU A 283 11.36 21.72 6.04
C LEU A 283 12.45 22.30 6.93
N SER A 284 13.53 21.57 7.13
CA SER A 284 14.66 21.95 7.95
C SER A 284 15.99 21.52 7.32
N SER A 285 17.10 22.08 7.79
CA SER A 285 18.45 21.76 7.31
C SER A 285 19.42 21.58 8.47
N LEU A 286 20.52 20.83 8.23
CA LEU A 286 21.58 20.60 9.23
C LEU A 286 22.10 21.92 9.83
N GLN A 287 22.21 22.95 9.00
CA GLN A 287 22.39 24.33 9.43
C GLN A 287 21.11 25.09 9.07
N PRO A 288 20.31 25.56 10.04
CA PRO A 288 19.00 26.15 9.78
C PRO A 288 18.99 27.24 8.70
N GLN A 289 20.03 28.10 8.66
CA GLN A 289 20.16 29.16 7.65
C GLN A 289 20.24 28.64 6.19
N HIS A 290 20.60 27.37 5.98
CA HIS A 290 20.58 26.76 4.64
C HIS A 290 19.16 26.47 4.16
N THR A 291 18.18 26.45 5.07
CA THR A 291 16.77 26.28 4.69
C THR A 291 16.26 27.48 3.89
N ALA A 292 16.63 28.69 4.30
CA ALA A 292 16.30 29.92 3.56
C ALA A 292 16.90 29.92 2.15
N ALA A 293 18.16 29.48 2.02
CA ALA A 293 18.83 29.38 0.71
C ALA A 293 18.13 28.35 -0.20
N LEU A 294 17.72 27.20 0.37
CA LEU A 294 16.95 26.19 -0.36
C LEU A 294 15.61 26.76 -0.85
N VAL A 295 14.83 27.40 0.03
CA VAL A 295 13.54 28.00 -0.37
C VAL A 295 13.75 29.07 -1.45
N SER A 296 14.80 29.89 -1.34
CA SER A 296 15.14 30.87 -2.37
C SER A 296 15.45 30.22 -3.73
N SER A 297 16.06 29.03 -3.72
CA SER A 297 16.32 28.29 -4.98
C SER A 297 15.06 27.74 -5.64
N LEU A 298 13.93 27.67 -4.92
CA LEU A 298 12.63 27.25 -5.46
C LEU A 298 11.80 28.43 -6.02
N ALA A 299 12.33 29.65 -6.03
CA ALA A 299 11.61 30.86 -6.46
C ALA A 299 11.06 30.76 -7.90
N ASP A 300 11.78 30.12 -8.81
CA ASP A 300 11.36 29.95 -10.21
C ASP A 300 10.10 29.06 -10.38
N VAL A 301 9.84 28.17 -9.43
CA VAL A 301 8.68 27.26 -9.41
C VAL A 301 7.61 27.70 -8.43
N THR A 302 7.89 28.70 -7.60
CA THR A 302 6.97 29.28 -6.62
C THR A 302 6.15 30.40 -7.28
N ARG A 303 4.85 30.41 -7.04
CA ARG A 303 3.93 31.47 -7.49
C ARG A 303 3.17 32.00 -6.29
N LYS A 304 2.87 33.32 -6.31
CA LYS A 304 1.95 33.91 -5.33
C LYS A 304 0.52 33.82 -5.86
N ASP A 305 -0.38 33.41 -5.00
CA ASP A 305 -1.81 33.42 -5.28
C ASP A 305 -2.40 34.83 -5.09
N GLU A 306 -3.72 34.96 -5.24
CA GLU A 306 -4.46 36.23 -5.09
C GLU A 306 -4.36 36.79 -3.66
N ASN A 307 -4.07 35.97 -2.67
CA ASN A 307 -3.89 36.35 -1.27
C ASN A 307 -2.41 36.64 -0.93
N GLY A 308 -1.49 36.48 -1.90
CA GLY A 308 -0.05 36.65 -1.72
C GLY A 308 0.65 35.45 -1.09
N GLU A 309 -0.02 34.31 -0.99
CA GLU A 309 0.53 33.05 -0.46
C GLU A 309 1.46 32.38 -1.49
N GLU A 310 2.57 31.83 -1.01
CA GLU A 310 3.60 31.21 -1.85
C GLU A 310 3.26 29.73 -2.12
N LEU A 311 2.87 29.40 -3.34
CA LEU A 311 2.43 28.07 -3.77
C LEU A 311 3.36 27.50 -4.83
N ILE A 312 3.68 26.20 -4.71
CA ILE A 312 4.27 25.37 -5.77
C ILE A 312 3.20 24.41 -6.27
N LYS A 313 2.59 24.74 -7.42
CA LYS A 313 1.66 23.84 -8.11
C LYS A 313 2.44 22.94 -9.04
N ASP A 314 2.47 21.66 -8.76
CA ASP A 314 3.20 20.63 -9.53
C ASP A 314 2.23 19.61 -10.15
N ASP A 315 2.78 18.57 -10.76
CA ASP A 315 2.01 17.59 -11.53
C ASP A 315 1.08 16.72 -10.66
N ASN A 316 1.45 16.46 -9.41
CA ASN A 316 0.67 15.61 -8.50
C ASN A 316 0.17 16.36 -7.26
N ASP A 317 0.94 17.29 -6.73
CA ASP A 317 0.65 17.96 -5.47
C ASP A 317 0.74 19.48 -5.59
N THR A 318 0.03 20.18 -4.71
CA THR A 318 0.23 21.61 -4.45
C THR A 318 0.86 21.77 -3.08
N PHE A 319 1.99 22.48 -3.02
CA PHE A 319 2.69 22.79 -1.78
C PHE A 319 2.52 24.28 -1.45
N HIS A 320 2.12 24.58 -0.23
CA HIS A 320 2.02 25.93 0.30
C HIS A 320 3.23 26.16 1.24
N ILE A 321 4.10 27.11 0.87
CA ILE A 321 5.31 27.43 1.63
C ILE A 321 4.96 28.46 2.69
N VAL A 322 5.11 28.09 3.95
CA VAL A 322 4.70 28.92 5.10
C VAL A 322 5.90 29.19 6.02
N LYS A 323 6.12 30.46 6.34
CA LYS A 323 7.12 30.84 7.35
C LYS A 323 6.47 30.98 8.74
N PRO A 324 7.14 30.53 9.83
CA PRO A 324 6.55 30.54 11.17
C PRO A 324 6.02 31.90 11.62
N ALA A 325 6.70 33.00 11.25
CA ALA A 325 6.33 34.37 11.62
C ALA A 325 5.02 34.86 10.96
N THR A 326 4.57 34.23 9.87
CA THR A 326 3.36 34.62 9.13
C THR A 326 2.16 33.73 9.45
N TRP A 327 2.36 32.73 10.32
CA TRP A 327 1.35 31.73 10.59
C TRP A 327 0.17 32.26 11.42
N LYS A 328 -1.05 32.07 10.92
CA LYS A 328 -2.31 32.40 11.60
C LYS A 328 -3.15 31.15 11.82
N MET A 329 -4.00 31.13 12.87
CA MET A 329 -4.93 30.04 13.17
C MET A 329 -5.88 29.73 11.98
N VAL A 330 -6.15 30.69 11.11
CA VAL A 330 -6.93 30.52 9.88
C VAL A 330 -6.29 29.50 8.92
N ASP A 331 -4.96 29.36 8.94
CA ASP A 331 -4.23 28.44 8.09
C ASP A 331 -4.39 26.97 8.55
N LEU A 332 -4.75 26.77 9.82
CA LEU A 332 -5.09 25.45 10.35
C LEU A 332 -6.43 24.93 9.78
N ALA A 333 -7.40 25.82 9.67
CA ALA A 333 -8.71 25.49 9.08
C ALA A 333 -8.59 25.14 7.58
N LYS A 334 -7.69 25.80 6.85
CA LYS A 334 -7.40 25.53 5.43
C LYS A 334 -6.60 24.23 5.19
N ALA A 335 -5.88 23.73 6.19
CA ALA A 335 -5.15 22.47 6.12
C ALA A 335 -6.04 21.24 6.39
N LEU A 336 -7.20 21.45 6.97
CA LEU A 336 -8.23 20.44 7.05
C LEU A 336 -8.85 20.26 5.66
N PRO A 337 -9.27 19.05 5.27
CA PRO A 337 -9.94 18.85 3.99
C PRO A 337 -11.16 19.79 3.92
N THR A 338 -11.02 20.87 3.16
CA THR A 338 -12.13 21.79 2.90
C THR A 338 -13.04 21.17 1.84
N GLU A 339 -14.31 21.19 2.11
CA GLU A 339 -15.37 20.99 1.13
C GLU A 339 -15.14 21.99 -0.03
N ASN A 340 -15.43 21.56 -1.25
CA ASN A 340 -15.52 22.47 -2.38
C ASN A 340 -16.52 23.57 -2.02
N ASP A 341 -16.03 24.81 -1.94
CA ASP A 341 -16.82 25.99 -1.71
C ASP A 341 -17.84 26.20 -2.83
N GLU A 342 -19.09 25.86 -2.57
CA GLU A 342 -20.22 26.67 -2.99
C GLU A 342 -21.16 26.83 -1.79
N LYS A 343 -21.11 28.03 -1.24
CA LYS A 343 -21.96 28.72 -0.29
C LYS A 343 -23.24 28.00 0.18
N ASP A 344 -23.36 27.83 1.50
CA ASP A 344 -24.40 28.55 2.24
C ASP A 344 -24.07 28.59 3.75
N ASP A 345 -24.18 29.80 4.31
CA ASP A 345 -24.20 30.07 5.75
C ASP A 345 -25.36 29.32 6.38
N THR A 346 -25.12 28.47 7.31
CA THR A 346 -25.77 28.31 8.62
C THR A 346 -25.42 26.98 9.25
N ASP A 347 -25.13 27.09 10.55
CA ASP A 347 -25.03 26.07 11.58
C ASP A 347 -23.67 25.41 11.85
N GLN A 348 -23.02 26.02 12.83
CA GLN A 348 -22.06 25.38 13.73
C GLN A 348 -22.68 24.15 14.37
N LEU A 349 -22.11 22.97 14.11
CA LEU A 349 -22.17 21.84 15.07
C LEU A 349 -21.01 20.88 14.79
N ASP A 350 -20.08 20.93 15.71
CA ASP A 350 -19.27 19.90 16.33
C ASP A 350 -18.93 18.62 15.56
N GLY A 351 -17.62 18.32 15.56
CA GLY A 351 -17.10 16.98 15.47
C GLY A 351 -16.63 16.54 14.10
N SER A 352 -15.35 16.28 14.05
CA SER A 352 -14.65 15.56 12.97
C SER A 352 -15.51 14.45 12.34
N VAL A 353 -16.18 14.76 11.25
CA VAL A 353 -16.86 13.73 10.47
C VAL A 353 -15.81 13.02 9.65
N ASP A 354 -15.68 11.71 9.84
CA ASP A 354 -14.84 10.80 9.05
C ASP A 354 -15.35 10.75 7.59
N ARG A 355 -14.88 11.66 6.75
CA ARG A 355 -15.22 11.69 5.31
C ARG A 355 -14.12 11.09 4.45
N ILE A 356 -14.46 10.68 3.23
CA ILE A 356 -13.49 10.25 2.23
C ILE A 356 -12.63 11.44 1.84
N ILE A 357 -11.31 11.35 2.13
CA ILE A 357 -10.33 12.37 1.77
C ILE A 357 -9.70 11.97 0.43
N ASP A 358 -9.78 12.82 -0.57
CA ASP A 358 -8.92 12.73 -1.74
C ASP A 358 -7.58 13.41 -1.42
N TYR A 359 -6.63 12.63 -1.00
CA TYR A 359 -5.30 13.13 -0.61
C TYR A 359 -4.54 13.84 -1.75
N ASN A 360 -4.94 13.67 -3.01
CA ASN A 360 -4.29 14.35 -4.14
C ASN A 360 -4.75 15.81 -4.26
N THR A 361 -5.95 16.13 -3.77
CA THR A 361 -6.47 17.50 -3.79
C THR A 361 -6.07 18.32 -2.58
N VAL A 362 -5.60 17.69 -1.51
CA VAL A 362 -5.18 18.36 -0.27
C VAL A 362 -3.89 19.14 -0.50
N VAL A 363 -3.95 20.47 -0.26
CA VAL A 363 -2.76 21.33 -0.30
C VAL A 363 -1.81 20.97 0.85
N LYS A 364 -0.57 20.67 0.54
CA LYS A 364 0.45 20.26 1.50
C LYS A 364 1.15 21.50 2.06
N GLN A 365 0.88 21.84 3.32
CA GLN A 365 1.53 22.96 3.99
C GLN A 365 2.96 22.60 4.36
N VAL A 366 3.93 23.38 3.91
CA VAL A 366 5.36 23.23 4.19
C VAL A 366 5.81 24.37 5.11
N LEU A 367 6.00 24.07 6.38
CA LEU A 367 6.50 24.99 7.38
C LEU A 367 8.03 25.05 7.30
N VAL A 368 8.57 26.22 7.02
CA VAL A 368 10.00 26.44 6.77
C VAL A 368 10.71 26.86 8.06
N HIS A 369 11.71 26.11 8.49
CA HIS A 369 12.51 26.35 9.68
C HIS A 369 13.86 26.97 9.30
N GLU A 370 13.95 28.29 9.31
CA GLU A 370 15.14 29.06 8.87
C GLU A 370 16.12 29.38 10.04
N ASP A 371 15.61 29.49 11.27
CA ASP A 371 16.38 29.92 12.43
C ASP A 371 16.65 28.78 13.42
N GLU A 372 15.71 27.86 13.58
CA GLU A 372 15.79 26.74 14.52
C GLU A 372 15.15 25.47 13.97
N TYR A 373 15.39 24.34 14.62
CA TYR A 373 14.73 23.09 14.26
C TYR A 373 13.27 23.05 14.73
N PRO A 374 12.40 22.22 14.10
CA PRO A 374 11.05 21.97 14.61
C PRO A 374 11.06 21.59 16.08
N LEU A 375 10.16 22.21 16.87
CA LEU A 375 10.07 21.92 18.29
C LEU A 375 9.50 20.50 18.52
N PRO A 376 9.92 19.77 19.58
CA PRO A 376 9.40 18.44 19.87
C PRO A 376 7.88 18.37 20.06
N LYS A 377 7.22 19.46 20.46
CA LYS A 377 5.75 19.54 20.56
C LYS A 377 5.05 19.58 19.19
N GLU A 378 5.76 20.02 18.15
CA GLU A 378 5.26 20.08 16.76
C GLU A 378 5.51 18.80 15.99
N THR A 379 6.56 18.06 16.37
CA THR A 379 6.96 16.80 15.78
C THR A 379 7.23 15.75 16.87
N PRO A 380 6.20 15.32 17.63
CA PRO A 380 6.36 14.47 18.82
C PRO A 380 6.92 13.09 18.50
N TYR A 381 6.80 12.61 17.26
CA TYR A 381 7.26 11.29 16.84
C TYR A 381 8.62 11.28 16.13
N PHE A 382 9.25 12.46 15.93
CA PHE A 382 10.56 12.57 15.31
C PHE A 382 11.38 13.70 15.93
N ASN A 383 12.53 13.38 16.50
CA ASN A 383 13.41 14.35 17.15
C ASN A 383 14.46 14.90 16.17
N HIS A 384 14.22 16.09 15.61
CA HIS A 384 15.10 16.74 14.66
C HIS A 384 16.49 17.06 15.25
N HIS A 385 16.57 17.46 16.54
CA HIS A 385 17.84 17.70 17.22
C HIS A 385 18.68 16.43 17.30
N ALA A 386 18.08 15.31 17.68
CA ALA A 386 18.77 14.02 17.73
C ALA A 386 19.20 13.54 16.33
N TYR A 387 18.35 13.76 15.30
CA TYR A 387 18.69 13.44 13.92
C TYR A 387 19.94 14.20 13.46
N TYR A 388 19.92 15.53 13.54
CA TYR A 388 21.02 16.36 13.05
C TYR A 388 22.30 16.22 13.87
N ALA A 389 22.20 16.00 15.18
CA ALA A 389 23.37 15.71 16.02
C ALA A 389 24.06 14.39 15.57
N ASN A 390 23.31 13.33 15.36
CA ASN A 390 23.87 12.08 14.87
C ASN A 390 24.40 12.20 13.43
N LEU A 391 23.67 12.92 12.56
CA LEU A 391 24.12 13.15 11.18
C LEU A 391 25.48 13.85 11.16
N HIS A 392 25.61 14.93 11.93
CA HIS A 392 26.86 15.69 12.05
C HIS A 392 28.01 14.82 12.57
N GLU A 393 27.75 14.02 13.62
CA GLU A 393 28.77 13.12 14.17
C GLU A 393 29.26 12.10 13.14
N TYR A 394 28.34 11.50 12.37
CA TYR A 394 28.72 10.50 11.37
C TYR A 394 29.40 11.12 10.15
N GLN A 395 28.94 12.31 9.72
CA GLN A 395 29.56 13.06 8.62
C GLN A 395 30.99 13.49 8.94
N GLY A 396 31.29 13.85 10.19
CA GLY A 396 32.66 14.19 10.64
C GLY A 396 33.66 13.03 10.50
N LYS A 397 33.19 11.79 10.30
CA LYS A 397 34.03 10.60 10.07
C LYS A 397 34.16 10.25 8.57
N SER A 398 33.49 10.99 7.68
CA SER A 398 33.53 10.74 6.24
C SER A 398 34.81 11.27 5.60
N ARG A 399 35.28 10.57 4.55
CA ARG A 399 36.40 11.03 3.69
C ARG A 399 35.92 11.92 2.54
N PHE A 400 34.62 11.90 2.27
CA PHE A 400 34.00 12.68 1.18
C PHE A 400 33.23 13.85 1.75
N THR A 401 33.00 14.90 0.95
CA THR A 401 32.13 16.00 1.33
C THR A 401 30.68 15.49 1.45
N PRO A 402 30.10 15.51 2.67
CA PRO A 402 28.80 14.89 2.87
C PRO A 402 27.68 15.78 2.30
N THR A 403 26.72 15.13 1.61
CA THR A 403 25.60 15.81 0.98
C THR A 403 24.24 15.24 1.42
N PHE A 404 24.18 13.93 1.73
CA PHE A 404 22.93 13.26 2.03
C PHE A 404 22.41 13.57 3.43
N GLY A 405 21.10 13.93 3.49
CA GLY A 405 20.40 14.20 4.72
C GLY A 405 20.57 15.62 5.28
N ASN A 406 21.35 16.49 4.61
CA ASN A 406 21.55 17.87 5.05
C ASN A 406 20.27 18.71 5.01
N HIS A 407 19.32 18.35 4.14
CA HIS A 407 17.98 18.95 4.06
C HIS A 407 16.95 17.85 4.29
N LEU A 408 16.02 18.09 5.21
CA LEU A 408 14.99 17.15 5.60
C LEU A 408 13.60 17.77 5.46
N LEU A 409 12.70 17.05 4.78
CA LEU A 409 11.27 17.31 4.74
C LEU A 409 10.58 16.23 5.58
N TYR A 410 10.04 16.60 6.72
CA TYR A 410 9.37 15.67 7.63
C TYR A 410 7.87 15.93 7.68
N GLY A 411 7.06 14.85 7.73
CA GLY A 411 5.63 14.92 8.05
C GLY A 411 5.22 13.75 8.93
N GLU A 412 4.33 13.98 9.89
CA GLU A 412 3.84 12.89 10.73
C GLU A 412 2.96 11.93 9.95
N VAL A 413 2.04 12.47 9.16
CA VAL A 413 1.18 11.69 8.26
C VAL A 413 1.30 12.29 6.86
N VAL A 414 1.76 11.49 5.92
CA VAL A 414 1.93 11.90 4.51
C VAL A 414 1.30 10.88 3.56
N THR A 415 1.10 11.26 2.32
CA THR A 415 0.67 10.30 1.28
C THR A 415 1.74 9.23 1.07
N SER A 416 2.91 9.62 0.61
CA SER A 416 4.10 8.78 0.43
C SER A 416 5.31 9.67 0.24
N THR A 417 6.39 9.43 0.96
CA THR A 417 7.65 10.17 0.81
C THR A 417 8.21 10.05 -0.61
N ASN A 418 8.06 8.88 -1.25
CA ASN A 418 8.49 8.65 -2.62
C ASN A 418 7.62 9.42 -3.62
N THR A 419 6.28 9.35 -3.51
CA THR A 419 5.34 10.04 -4.40
C THR A 419 5.50 11.55 -4.32
N MET A 420 5.64 12.12 -3.12
CA MET A 420 5.83 13.56 -2.92
C MET A 420 7.08 14.11 -3.64
N LEU A 421 8.09 13.28 -3.85
CA LEU A 421 9.29 13.68 -4.60
C LEU A 421 9.18 13.29 -6.08
N GLU A 422 8.86 12.03 -6.36
CA GLU A 422 8.95 11.44 -7.70
C GLU A 422 7.87 11.96 -8.65
N LYS A 423 6.64 12.21 -8.17
CA LYS A 423 5.52 12.67 -9.00
C LYS A 423 5.45 14.18 -9.16
N ASN A 424 6.30 14.94 -8.47
CA ASN A 424 6.35 16.39 -8.52
C ASN A 424 7.62 16.84 -9.22
N THR A 425 7.58 16.78 -10.55
CA THR A 425 8.79 16.91 -11.39
C THR A 425 9.39 18.31 -11.37
N ARG A 426 8.58 19.36 -11.19
CA ARG A 426 9.07 20.75 -11.08
C ARG A 426 9.82 20.95 -9.77
N LEU A 427 9.25 20.49 -8.66
CA LEU A 427 9.90 20.51 -7.35
C LEU A 427 11.19 19.68 -7.39
N LEU A 428 11.10 18.43 -7.85
CA LEU A 428 12.22 17.48 -7.89
C LEU A 428 13.46 18.02 -8.62
N ARG A 429 13.26 18.72 -9.75
CA ARG A 429 14.38 19.29 -10.54
C ARG A 429 15.16 20.36 -9.79
N ASN A 430 14.56 21.01 -8.82
CA ASN A 430 15.15 22.10 -8.03
C ASN A 430 15.68 21.64 -6.65
N LEU A 431 15.43 20.37 -6.27
CA LEU A 431 15.95 19.84 -5.01
C LEU A 431 17.43 19.47 -5.13
N PRO A 432 18.25 19.75 -4.08
CA PRO A 432 19.67 19.42 -4.10
C PRO A 432 19.95 17.92 -3.94
N GLN A 433 21.18 17.52 -4.25
CA GLN A 433 21.70 16.19 -3.94
C GLN A 433 21.47 15.84 -2.47
N GLY A 434 20.96 14.65 -2.21
CA GLY A 434 20.77 14.14 -0.86
C GLY A 434 19.61 14.75 -0.09
N PHE A 435 18.77 15.59 -0.71
CA PHE A 435 17.52 16.05 -0.10
C PHE A 435 16.69 14.81 0.30
N THR A 436 16.20 14.80 1.54
CA THR A 436 15.52 13.63 2.10
C THR A 436 14.13 13.99 2.61
N ALA A 437 13.12 13.22 2.24
CA ALA A 437 11.79 13.26 2.82
C ALA A 437 11.60 12.04 3.73
N THR A 438 11.08 12.24 4.95
CA THR A 438 10.76 11.15 5.89
C THR A 438 9.41 11.37 6.56
N ALA A 439 8.82 10.32 7.10
CA ALA A 439 7.50 10.40 7.72
C ALA A 439 7.33 9.37 8.85
N THR A 440 6.40 9.65 9.77
CA THR A 440 6.00 8.70 10.80
C THR A 440 4.99 7.68 10.28
N VAL A 441 4.02 8.14 9.46
CA VAL A 441 2.98 7.30 8.84
C VAL A 441 2.81 7.66 7.37
N GLN A 442 2.64 6.67 6.51
CA GLN A 442 2.23 6.88 5.12
C GLN A 442 0.87 6.24 4.87
N VAL A 443 -0.09 7.02 4.33
CA VAL A 443 -1.42 6.52 3.99
C VAL A 443 -1.47 5.80 2.65
N ALA A 444 -0.47 6.01 1.78
CA ALA A 444 -0.36 5.40 0.46
C ALA A 444 1.10 5.05 0.11
N GLY A 445 1.80 4.36 1.03
CA GLY A 445 3.19 3.93 0.84
C GLY A 445 3.36 3.07 -0.42
N ARG A 446 4.42 3.31 -1.21
CA ARG A 446 4.66 2.64 -2.50
C ARG A 446 5.76 1.60 -2.43
N GLY A 447 5.55 0.48 -3.15
CA GLY A 447 6.56 -0.50 -3.52
C GLY A 447 6.74 -0.55 -5.04
N ARG A 448 7.45 -1.54 -5.57
CA ARG A 448 7.64 -1.73 -7.02
C ARG A 448 6.34 -2.19 -7.69
N GLY A 449 6.09 -1.69 -8.89
CA GLY A 449 4.87 -1.96 -9.65
C GLY A 449 3.63 -1.46 -8.90
N SER A 450 2.66 -2.31 -8.71
CA SER A 450 1.43 -2.05 -7.97
C SER A 450 1.52 -2.33 -6.47
N ASN A 451 2.68 -2.78 -5.97
CA ASN A 451 2.82 -3.10 -4.55
C ASN A 451 2.75 -1.84 -3.69
N VAL A 452 2.07 -1.97 -2.55
CA VAL A 452 2.05 -0.94 -1.51
C VAL A 452 2.84 -1.41 -0.30
N TRP A 453 3.53 -0.46 0.31
CA TRP A 453 4.26 -0.66 1.55
C TRP A 453 3.39 -0.23 2.72
N VAL A 454 3.07 -1.18 3.61
CA VAL A 454 2.38 -0.85 4.89
C VAL A 454 3.35 -0.09 5.78
N SER A 455 2.95 1.08 6.20
CA SER A 455 3.82 2.06 6.85
C SER A 455 3.28 2.52 8.20
N PRO A 456 3.19 1.62 9.22
CA PRO A 456 2.74 2.00 10.55
C PRO A 456 3.79 2.83 11.28
N ALA A 457 3.37 3.53 12.31
CA ALA A 457 4.28 4.19 13.25
C ALA A 457 5.35 3.21 13.78
N GLY A 458 6.59 3.67 13.88
CA GLY A 458 7.73 2.83 14.25
C GLY A 458 8.46 2.17 13.07
N SER A 459 7.94 2.27 11.86
CA SER A 459 8.70 1.95 10.64
C SER A 459 9.55 3.17 10.25
N LEU A 460 10.81 2.95 9.86
CA LEU A 460 11.63 3.98 9.23
C LEU A 460 11.29 4.06 7.74
N MET A 461 10.76 5.19 7.33
CA MET A 461 10.35 5.44 5.94
C MET A 461 10.95 6.75 5.47
N PHE A 462 11.71 6.69 4.39
CA PHE A 462 12.27 7.90 3.80
C PHE A 462 12.51 7.74 2.31
N SER A 463 12.66 8.85 1.62
CA SER A 463 13.05 8.91 0.22
C SER A 463 14.10 10.00 0.03
N THR A 464 15.17 9.70 -0.68
CA THR A 464 16.27 10.64 -0.92
C THR A 464 16.47 10.90 -2.41
N VAL A 465 16.83 12.14 -2.74
CA VAL A 465 17.10 12.59 -4.11
C VAL A 465 18.56 12.34 -4.46
N ILE A 466 18.78 11.72 -5.62
CA ILE A 466 20.10 11.40 -6.13
C ILE A 466 20.23 12.02 -7.53
N ARG A 467 21.14 12.98 -7.68
CA ARG A 467 21.47 13.61 -8.96
C ARG A 467 22.66 12.88 -9.55
N HIS A 468 22.40 11.98 -10.50
CA HIS A 468 23.43 11.10 -11.06
C HIS A 468 23.94 11.63 -12.41
N PRO A 469 25.23 12.06 -12.48
CA PRO A 469 25.76 12.68 -13.69
C PRO A 469 25.76 11.75 -14.91
N MET A 470 25.23 12.19 -16.05
CA MET A 470 25.25 11.42 -17.31
C MET A 470 26.66 11.00 -17.72
N ALA A 471 27.66 11.84 -17.47
CA ALA A 471 29.05 11.52 -17.77
C ALA A 471 29.60 10.31 -17.02
N ARG A 472 28.93 9.88 -15.95
CA ARG A 472 29.32 8.71 -15.16
C ARG A 472 28.57 7.42 -15.51
N MET A 473 27.52 7.50 -16.32
CA MET A 473 26.62 6.36 -16.61
C MET A 473 27.31 5.11 -17.12
N GLN A 474 28.38 5.25 -17.92
CA GLN A 474 29.13 4.11 -18.44
C GLN A 474 29.97 3.41 -17.35
N ALA A 475 30.61 4.18 -16.48
CA ALA A 475 31.47 3.65 -15.41
C ALA A 475 30.69 3.29 -14.15
N ALA A 476 29.61 4.02 -13.88
CA ALA A 476 28.77 3.89 -12.70
C ALA A 476 27.27 3.91 -13.11
N PRO A 477 26.70 2.82 -13.63
CA PRO A 477 25.32 2.78 -14.10
C PRO A 477 24.31 3.03 -12.96
N VAL A 478 23.32 3.92 -13.19
CA VAL A 478 22.33 4.35 -12.19
C VAL A 478 21.53 3.19 -11.57
N VAL A 479 21.40 2.07 -12.27
CA VAL A 479 20.75 0.86 -11.76
C VAL A 479 21.37 0.36 -10.45
N PHE A 480 22.65 0.62 -10.21
CA PHE A 480 23.33 0.20 -8.99
C PHE A 480 22.98 1.03 -7.76
N VAL A 481 22.28 2.16 -7.90
CA VAL A 481 21.78 2.95 -6.77
C VAL A 481 20.98 2.08 -5.80
N GLN A 482 20.13 1.17 -6.28
CA GLN A 482 19.37 0.26 -5.41
C GLN A 482 20.26 -0.73 -4.65
N TYR A 483 21.37 -1.18 -5.25
CA TYR A 483 22.32 -2.10 -4.62
C TYR A 483 23.15 -1.39 -3.56
N LEU A 484 23.58 -0.16 -3.83
CA LEU A 484 24.25 0.70 -2.86
C LEU A 484 23.36 1.00 -1.66
N ALA A 485 22.08 1.30 -1.90
CA ALA A 485 21.09 1.50 -0.84
C ALA A 485 20.93 0.22 0.00
N ALA A 486 20.89 -0.95 -0.62
CA ALA A 486 20.82 -2.23 0.07
C ALA A 486 22.05 -2.45 0.98
N ILE A 487 23.26 -2.23 0.47
CA ILE A 487 24.50 -2.31 1.26
C ILE A 487 24.47 -1.27 2.39
N ALA A 488 24.06 -0.02 2.11
CA ALA A 488 24.01 1.06 3.11
C ALA A 488 23.05 0.74 4.25
N ILE A 489 21.90 0.14 3.97
CA ILE A 489 20.94 -0.27 5.00
C ILE A 489 21.55 -1.33 5.92
N VAL A 490 22.07 -2.42 5.37
CA VAL A 490 22.63 -3.51 6.20
C VAL A 490 23.86 -3.04 6.97
N ASN A 491 24.78 -2.33 6.32
CA ASN A 491 25.97 -1.79 7.00
C ASN A 491 25.59 -0.71 8.01
N GLY A 492 24.59 0.14 7.73
CA GLY A 492 24.08 1.14 8.66
C GLY A 492 23.50 0.50 9.92
N ILE A 493 22.70 -0.56 9.78
CA ILE A 493 22.17 -1.32 10.92
C ILE A 493 23.31 -1.95 11.73
N LYS A 494 24.21 -2.69 11.07
CA LYS A 494 25.28 -3.43 11.75
C LYS A 494 26.32 -2.53 12.41
N SER A 495 26.51 -1.31 11.91
CA SER A 495 27.43 -0.29 12.44
C SER A 495 26.73 0.88 13.16
N TYR A 496 25.46 0.69 13.56
CA TYR A 496 24.64 1.70 14.23
C TYR A 496 25.33 2.33 15.43
N GLU A 497 26.03 1.50 16.22
CA GLU A 497 26.85 1.96 17.33
C GLU A 497 28.11 1.08 17.44
N GLY A 498 29.12 1.44 16.66
CA GLY A 498 30.36 0.66 16.57
C GLY A 498 30.08 -0.79 16.13
N ASN A 499 30.59 -1.76 16.94
CA ASN A 499 30.43 -3.19 16.68
C ASN A 499 29.27 -3.84 17.48
N LEU A 500 28.47 -3.05 18.21
CA LEU A 500 27.44 -3.60 19.09
C LEU A 500 26.34 -4.36 18.33
N TYR A 501 26.00 -3.91 17.12
CA TYR A 501 24.93 -4.48 16.28
C TYR A 501 25.47 -5.34 15.11
N LYS A 502 26.79 -5.67 15.10
CA LYS A 502 27.42 -6.42 13.98
C LYS A 502 26.76 -7.77 13.69
N ASP A 503 26.19 -8.40 14.73
CA ASP A 503 25.59 -9.73 14.67
C ASP A 503 24.08 -9.68 14.33
N MET A 504 23.52 -8.49 14.00
CA MET A 504 22.14 -8.38 13.53
C MET A 504 21.90 -9.30 12.33
N PRO A 505 20.90 -10.20 12.41
CA PRO A 505 20.66 -11.22 11.39
C PRO A 505 19.87 -10.67 10.21
N VAL A 506 20.43 -9.64 9.55
CA VAL A 506 19.81 -8.96 8.40
C VAL A 506 20.56 -9.34 7.13
N LYS A 507 19.80 -9.68 6.08
CA LYS A 507 20.31 -10.12 4.78
C LYS A 507 19.56 -9.47 3.62
N LEU A 508 20.14 -9.59 2.41
CA LEU A 508 19.66 -9.01 1.18
C LEU A 508 19.02 -10.08 0.28
N LYS A 509 17.83 -9.80 -0.20
CA LYS A 509 17.17 -10.58 -1.25
C LYS A 509 17.11 -9.74 -2.54
N TRP A 510 17.72 -10.30 -3.60
CA TRP A 510 17.68 -9.67 -4.94
C TRP A 510 16.23 -9.44 -5.41
N PRO A 511 15.95 -8.30 -6.05
CA PRO A 511 16.90 -7.21 -6.33
C PRO A 511 16.91 -6.09 -5.26
N ASN A 512 15.89 -5.99 -4.39
CA ASN A 512 15.62 -4.75 -3.65
C ASN A 512 14.95 -4.97 -2.28
N ASP A 513 15.01 -6.18 -1.73
CA ASP A 513 14.34 -6.51 -0.47
C ASP A 513 15.33 -6.76 0.67
N ILE A 514 14.96 -6.30 1.86
CA ILE A 514 15.69 -6.53 3.11
C ILE A 514 14.94 -7.59 3.92
N TYR A 515 15.66 -8.63 4.32
CA TYR A 515 15.15 -9.74 5.10
C TYR A 515 15.88 -9.86 6.43
N ALA A 516 15.20 -10.40 7.42
CA ALA A 516 15.80 -10.73 8.70
C ALA A 516 15.37 -12.12 9.16
N LEU A 517 16.24 -12.80 9.92
CA LEU A 517 15.93 -14.06 10.55
C LEU A 517 14.88 -13.84 11.64
N ASP A 518 13.68 -14.40 11.44
CA ASP A 518 12.58 -14.29 12.39
C ASP A 518 12.86 -15.19 13.61
N PRO A 519 12.97 -14.62 14.83
CA PRO A 519 13.34 -15.39 16.01
C PRO A 519 12.36 -16.51 16.35
N VAL A 520 11.07 -16.31 16.09
CA VAL A 520 10.02 -17.31 16.35
C VAL A 520 10.16 -18.46 15.37
N LYS A 521 10.26 -18.15 14.06
CA LYS A 521 10.45 -19.18 13.02
C LYS A 521 11.75 -19.95 13.20
N ALA A 522 12.84 -19.26 13.56
CA ALA A 522 14.12 -19.88 13.79
C ALA A 522 14.10 -20.87 14.96
N ARG A 523 13.33 -20.55 16.02
CA ARG A 523 13.14 -21.46 17.17
C ARG A 523 12.32 -22.68 16.75
N ASP A 524 11.21 -22.48 16.04
CA ASP A 524 10.28 -23.55 15.70
C ASP A 524 10.81 -24.48 14.60
N ASN A 525 11.60 -23.97 13.65
CA ASN A 525 12.04 -24.69 12.45
C ASN A 525 13.56 -24.99 12.44
N GLY A 526 14.27 -24.75 13.53
CA GLY A 526 15.68 -25.15 13.69
C GLY A 526 16.70 -24.23 13.02
N GLY A 527 16.83 -22.99 13.49
CA GLY A 527 18.01 -22.12 13.26
C GLY A 527 18.00 -21.29 11.99
N ASP A 528 19.22 -20.95 11.50
CA ASP A 528 19.44 -20.11 10.32
C ASP A 528 19.18 -20.91 9.02
N ARG A 529 17.91 -20.98 8.64
CA ARG A 529 17.45 -21.56 7.37
C ARG A 529 16.75 -20.48 6.55
N HIS A 530 16.79 -20.60 5.25
CA HIS A 530 16.20 -19.63 4.33
C HIS A 530 14.70 -19.39 4.60
N GLU A 531 13.95 -20.43 4.96
CA GLU A 531 12.51 -20.36 5.25
C GLU A 531 12.18 -19.53 6.50
N ASN A 532 13.15 -19.34 7.38
CA ASN A 532 12.99 -18.59 8.62
C ASN A 532 13.20 -17.08 8.44
N TYR A 533 13.64 -16.65 7.26
CA TYR A 533 13.80 -15.22 6.97
C TYR A 533 12.45 -14.59 6.60
N THR A 534 12.21 -13.39 7.10
CA THR A 534 11.00 -12.60 6.87
C THR A 534 11.39 -11.23 6.30
N LYS A 535 10.63 -10.73 5.35
CA LYS A 535 10.84 -9.40 4.79
C LYS A 535 10.58 -8.32 5.84
N ILE A 536 11.56 -7.45 6.07
CA ILE A 536 11.49 -6.32 7.00
C ILE A 536 11.70 -4.97 6.31
N GLY A 537 12.12 -4.96 5.05
CA GLY A 537 12.36 -3.72 4.33
C GLY A 537 12.31 -3.89 2.82
N GLY A 538 12.22 -2.76 2.12
CA GLY A 538 12.24 -2.70 0.67
C GLY A 538 12.79 -1.38 0.17
N ILE A 539 13.31 -1.40 -1.06
CA ILE A 539 13.90 -0.27 -1.77
C ILE A 539 13.14 -0.06 -3.06
N LEU A 540 12.77 1.18 -3.36
CA LEU A 540 12.14 1.60 -4.61
C LEU A 540 12.95 2.75 -5.20
N VAL A 541 13.52 2.57 -6.38
CA VAL A 541 14.25 3.60 -7.10
C VAL A 541 13.50 3.93 -8.39
N ASN A 542 13.06 5.18 -8.51
CA ASN A 542 12.50 5.76 -9.73
C ASN A 542 13.47 6.82 -10.25
N SER A 543 13.69 6.91 -11.55
CA SER A 543 14.61 7.88 -12.14
C SER A 543 13.97 8.61 -13.30
N HIS A 544 14.23 9.92 -13.36
CA HIS A 544 13.82 10.81 -14.44
C HIS A 544 15.05 11.27 -15.21
N TYR A 545 14.99 11.18 -16.52
CA TYR A 545 16.06 11.67 -17.39
C TYR A 545 15.99 13.19 -17.50
N ASN A 546 17.14 13.82 -17.31
CA ASN A 546 17.39 15.22 -17.66
C ASN A 546 18.68 15.27 -18.47
N THR A 547 18.79 16.16 -19.46
CA THR A 547 19.89 16.21 -20.45
C THR A 547 21.31 16.04 -19.89
N LYS A 548 21.56 16.44 -18.64
CA LYS A 548 22.88 16.39 -17.99
C LYS A 548 23.01 15.30 -16.93
N GLU A 549 21.89 14.77 -16.44
CA GLU A 549 21.87 13.86 -15.29
C GLU A 549 20.59 12.98 -15.27
N TYR A 550 20.64 11.88 -14.54
CA TYR A 550 19.45 11.23 -14.03
C TYR A 550 19.13 11.75 -12.63
N ILE A 551 17.91 12.19 -12.42
CA ILE A 551 17.42 12.52 -11.07
C ILE A 551 16.66 11.30 -10.58
N ALA A 552 17.25 10.58 -9.64
CA ALA A 552 16.63 9.41 -9.04
C ALA A 552 16.05 9.73 -7.65
N VAL A 553 14.92 9.12 -7.33
CA VAL A 553 14.32 9.12 -6.00
C VAL A 553 14.43 7.71 -5.46
N CYS A 554 15.22 7.54 -4.41
CA CYS A 554 15.40 6.27 -3.72
C CYS A 554 14.53 6.24 -2.46
N GLY A 555 13.40 5.54 -2.54
CA GLY A 555 12.50 5.30 -1.42
C GLY A 555 12.89 4.04 -0.66
N ILE A 556 12.92 4.12 0.67
CA ILE A 556 13.30 3.04 1.58
C ILE A 556 12.27 2.93 2.69
N GLY A 557 11.81 1.70 2.96
CA GLY A 557 10.96 1.36 4.10
C GLY A 557 11.58 0.23 4.90
N ILE A 558 11.70 0.38 6.23
CA ILE A 558 12.30 -0.62 7.13
C ILE A 558 11.45 -0.73 8.40
N ASN A 559 11.04 -1.94 8.75
CA ASN A 559 10.40 -2.24 10.02
C ASN A 559 11.42 -2.10 11.15
N THR A 560 11.35 -1.03 11.92
CA THR A 560 12.34 -0.71 12.96
C THR A 560 11.83 -1.01 14.36
N SER A 561 10.73 -0.40 14.80
CA SER A 561 10.12 -0.60 16.11
C SER A 561 8.63 -0.98 16.07
N ASN A 562 8.04 -1.05 14.88
CA ASN A 562 6.64 -1.44 14.69
C ASN A 562 6.40 -2.92 15.07
N ALA A 563 5.26 -3.18 15.72
CA ALA A 563 4.87 -4.53 16.15
C ALA A 563 4.30 -5.40 15.00
N ALA A 564 3.78 -4.78 13.98
CA ALA A 564 3.11 -5.40 12.83
C ALA A 564 3.48 -4.65 11.53
N PRO A 565 3.30 -5.26 10.33
CA PRO A 565 2.71 -6.57 10.05
C PRO A 565 3.67 -7.75 10.18
N THR A 566 4.99 -7.52 10.27
CA THR A 566 6.03 -8.57 10.40
C THR A 566 6.98 -8.22 11.54
N THR A 567 8.05 -9.01 11.73
CA THR A 567 9.10 -8.68 12.69
C THR A 567 9.77 -7.34 12.37
N SER A 568 10.41 -6.73 13.36
CA SER A 568 11.12 -5.45 13.26
C SER A 568 12.53 -5.54 13.87
N LEU A 569 13.40 -4.57 13.53
CA LEU A 569 14.77 -4.55 14.02
C LEU A 569 14.84 -4.58 15.56
N ASN A 570 13.97 -3.86 16.26
CA ASN A 570 13.95 -3.82 17.72
C ASN A 570 13.44 -5.12 18.37
N GLN A 571 12.71 -5.96 17.62
CA GLN A 571 12.42 -7.33 18.07
C GLN A 571 13.64 -8.26 17.90
N LEU A 572 14.44 -8.04 16.84
CA LEU A 572 15.64 -8.87 16.57
C LEU A 572 16.76 -8.65 17.59
N ILE A 573 16.90 -7.46 18.16
CA ILE A 573 17.94 -7.21 19.16
C ILE A 573 17.84 -8.11 20.39
N GLN A 574 16.64 -8.60 20.70
CA GLN A 574 16.42 -9.55 21.80
C GLN A 574 17.10 -10.92 21.57
N SER A 575 17.42 -11.24 20.31
CA SER A 575 18.15 -12.48 19.96
C SER A 575 19.67 -12.30 19.89
N LEU A 576 20.18 -11.09 20.10
CA LEU A 576 21.62 -10.85 20.09
C LEU A 576 22.30 -11.45 21.34
N PRO A 577 23.59 -11.87 21.21
CA PRO A 577 24.31 -12.49 22.32
C PRO A 577 24.65 -11.51 23.47
N ARG A 578 24.34 -10.24 23.30
CA ARG A 578 24.54 -9.15 24.27
C ARG A 578 23.34 -8.25 24.34
N GLU A 579 23.11 -7.66 25.48
CA GLU A 579 22.11 -6.63 25.65
C GLU A 579 22.56 -5.33 24.96
N VAL A 580 21.70 -4.76 24.11
CA VAL A 580 21.93 -3.52 23.39
C VAL A 580 20.68 -2.63 23.46
N ALA A 581 20.87 -1.32 23.33
CA ALA A 581 19.76 -0.37 23.33
C ALA A 581 18.88 -0.52 22.08
N PRO A 582 17.58 -0.19 22.13
CA PRO A 582 16.74 -0.13 20.94
C PRO A 582 17.26 0.89 19.92
N LEU A 583 17.13 0.56 18.62
CA LEU A 583 17.42 1.50 17.56
C LEU A 583 16.34 2.60 17.53
N THR A 584 16.78 3.86 17.40
CA THR A 584 15.89 5.01 17.16
C THR A 584 15.86 5.36 15.68
N LEU A 585 14.73 5.88 15.20
CA LEU A 585 14.54 6.19 13.79
C LEU A 585 15.53 7.24 13.31
N GLU A 586 15.73 8.29 14.12
CA GLU A 586 16.60 9.44 13.81
C GLU A 586 18.07 9.02 13.63
N LYS A 587 18.59 8.27 14.58
CA LYS A 587 19.99 7.82 14.55
C LYS A 587 20.20 6.80 13.42
N LEU A 588 19.23 5.90 13.19
CA LEU A 588 19.29 4.93 12.12
C LEU A 588 19.24 5.61 10.74
N LEU A 589 18.34 6.59 10.56
CA LEU A 589 18.25 7.39 9.33
C LEU A 589 19.58 8.10 9.04
N ALA A 590 20.12 8.80 10.03
CA ALA A 590 21.41 9.48 9.90
C ALA A 590 22.53 8.51 9.53
N ARG A 591 22.56 7.31 10.14
CA ARG A 591 23.58 6.31 9.87
C ARG A 591 23.47 5.72 8.47
N ILE A 592 22.27 5.39 8.02
CA ILE A 592 22.04 4.85 6.67
C ILE A 592 22.42 5.89 5.61
N LEU A 593 21.98 7.16 5.76
CA LEU A 593 22.27 8.22 4.80
C LEU A 593 23.78 8.50 4.67
N THR A 594 24.51 8.58 5.79
CA THR A 594 25.97 8.79 5.76
C THR A 594 26.74 7.59 5.20
N THR A 595 26.25 6.38 5.46
CA THR A 595 26.82 5.16 4.86
C THR A 595 26.57 5.15 3.35
N PHE A 596 25.35 5.51 2.92
CA PHE A 596 25.01 5.61 1.50
C PHE A 596 25.85 6.66 0.79
N ASP A 597 26.01 7.84 1.39
CA ASP A 597 26.83 8.94 0.85
C ASP A 597 28.27 8.48 0.54
N SER A 598 28.88 7.81 1.51
CA SER A 598 30.24 7.28 1.34
C SER A 598 30.34 6.20 0.24
N LEU A 599 29.36 5.30 0.17
CA LEU A 599 29.31 4.26 -0.86
C LEU A 599 29.04 4.85 -2.25
N TYR A 600 28.13 5.83 -2.34
CA TYR A 600 27.78 6.48 -3.58
C TYR A 600 28.94 7.33 -4.13
N SER A 601 29.63 8.08 -3.27
CA SER A 601 30.82 8.85 -3.66
C SER A 601 31.92 7.94 -4.20
N ARG A 602 32.18 6.81 -3.53
CA ARG A 602 33.11 5.78 -4.02
C ARG A 602 32.65 5.23 -5.38
N PHE A 603 31.36 4.88 -5.49
CA PHE A 603 30.79 4.34 -6.73
C PHE A 603 30.95 5.27 -7.93
N LEU A 604 30.83 6.58 -7.72
CA LEU A 604 31.08 7.57 -8.78
C LEU A 604 32.55 7.58 -9.22
N GLU A 605 33.48 7.20 -8.37
CA GLU A 605 34.92 7.14 -8.70
C GLU A 605 35.31 5.81 -9.37
N THR A 606 34.84 4.68 -8.81
CA THR A 606 35.34 3.34 -9.14
C THR A 606 34.34 2.44 -9.88
N GLY A 607 33.09 2.88 -10.04
CA GLY A 607 31.99 2.02 -10.49
C GLY A 607 31.62 0.97 -9.44
N PHE A 608 30.84 -0.04 -9.82
CA PHE A 608 30.51 -1.18 -8.93
C PHE A 608 31.69 -2.17 -8.90
N ASP A 609 32.71 -1.79 -8.13
CA ASP A 609 33.98 -2.50 -8.04
C ASP A 609 33.90 -3.80 -7.20
N ALA A 610 34.98 -4.55 -7.16
CA ALA A 610 35.04 -5.83 -6.45
C ALA A 610 34.82 -5.70 -4.92
N GLU A 611 35.03 -4.51 -4.34
CA GLU A 611 34.77 -4.29 -2.90
C GLU A 611 33.29 -4.08 -2.65
N LEU A 612 32.61 -3.26 -3.46
CA LEU A 612 31.16 -3.07 -3.39
C LEU A 612 30.43 -4.39 -3.67
N GLU A 613 30.89 -5.15 -4.65
CA GLU A 613 30.37 -6.48 -4.97
C GLU A 613 30.52 -7.43 -3.77
N ARG A 614 31.70 -7.47 -3.13
CA ARG A 614 31.96 -8.28 -1.93
C ARG A 614 31.07 -7.86 -0.75
N MET A 615 30.88 -6.55 -0.55
CA MET A 615 29.97 -6.03 0.48
C MET A 615 28.52 -6.48 0.24
N TYR A 616 28.07 -6.50 -1.03
CA TYR A 616 26.74 -6.96 -1.39
C TYR A 616 26.57 -8.46 -1.11
N TYR A 617 27.50 -9.29 -1.58
CA TYR A 617 27.43 -10.75 -1.42
C TYR A 617 27.63 -11.21 0.02
N ALA A 618 28.34 -10.46 0.86
CA ALA A 618 28.50 -10.78 2.29
C ALA A 618 27.16 -10.90 3.04
N HIS A 619 26.11 -10.27 2.50
CA HIS A 619 24.78 -10.26 3.10
C HIS A 619 23.71 -10.89 2.21
N TRP A 620 24.07 -11.48 1.09
CA TRP A 620 23.15 -11.98 0.09
C TRP A 620 22.58 -13.36 0.44
N LEU A 621 21.28 -13.55 0.20
CA LEU A 621 20.58 -14.82 0.51
C LEU A 621 20.72 -15.89 -0.58
N HIS A 622 21.20 -15.54 -1.78
CA HIS A 622 21.02 -16.38 -2.98
C HIS A 622 22.27 -17.14 -3.44
N MET A 623 23.41 -17.00 -2.77
CA MET A 623 24.64 -17.63 -3.23
C MET A 623 24.46 -19.16 -3.34
N ASP A 624 24.76 -19.70 -4.51
CA ASP A 624 24.65 -21.10 -4.90
C ASP A 624 23.26 -21.74 -4.71
N GLN A 625 22.21 -20.93 -4.51
CA GLN A 625 20.84 -21.43 -4.46
C GLN A 625 20.45 -22.08 -5.79
N ILE A 626 19.91 -23.32 -5.73
CA ILE A 626 19.34 -23.99 -6.89
C ILE A 626 17.90 -23.53 -7.06
N VAL A 627 17.57 -23.13 -8.27
CA VAL A 627 16.25 -22.60 -8.64
C VAL A 627 15.72 -23.28 -9.90
N THR A 628 14.40 -23.21 -10.11
CA THR A 628 13.74 -23.61 -11.34
C THR A 628 13.35 -22.37 -12.13
N LEU A 629 13.78 -22.30 -13.38
CA LEU A 629 13.48 -21.23 -14.32
C LEU A 629 12.19 -21.58 -15.08
N GLU A 630 11.04 -21.13 -14.57
CA GLU A 630 9.72 -21.49 -15.14
C GLU A 630 9.55 -20.96 -16.58
N ALA A 631 10.05 -19.74 -16.84
CA ALA A 631 10.01 -19.12 -18.15
C ALA A 631 10.86 -19.86 -19.20
N GLU A 632 11.82 -20.65 -18.76
CA GLU A 632 12.77 -21.38 -19.59
C GLU A 632 12.48 -22.90 -19.56
N GLY A 633 11.21 -23.25 -19.62
CA GLY A 633 10.77 -24.66 -19.70
C GLY A 633 10.97 -25.47 -18.42
N GLY A 634 11.07 -24.82 -17.26
CA GLY A 634 11.30 -25.48 -15.97
C GLY A 634 12.77 -25.90 -15.76
N GLN A 635 13.70 -25.31 -16.50
CA GLN A 635 15.12 -25.62 -16.39
C GLN A 635 15.66 -25.33 -15.00
N ARG A 636 16.45 -26.23 -14.42
CA ARG A 636 17.16 -26.01 -13.16
C ARG A 636 18.41 -25.19 -13.39
N ALA A 637 18.69 -24.26 -12.48
CA ALA A 637 19.87 -23.42 -12.54
C ALA A 637 20.38 -23.09 -11.13
N ARG A 638 21.67 -22.75 -11.04
CA ARG A 638 22.32 -22.32 -9.80
C ARG A 638 22.64 -20.85 -9.87
N ILE A 639 22.16 -20.10 -8.89
CA ILE A 639 22.44 -18.66 -8.77
C ILE A 639 23.92 -18.43 -8.45
N LYS A 640 24.57 -17.56 -9.23
CA LYS A 640 26.01 -17.26 -9.10
C LYS A 640 26.31 -15.82 -8.71
N GLY A 641 25.40 -14.88 -8.95
CA GLY A 641 25.64 -13.47 -8.65
C GLY A 641 24.80 -12.54 -9.48
N ILE A 642 25.32 -11.32 -9.69
CA ILE A 642 24.74 -10.30 -10.54
C ILE A 642 25.77 -9.80 -11.55
N THR A 643 25.31 -9.31 -12.70
CA THR A 643 26.21 -8.70 -13.69
C THR A 643 26.67 -7.32 -13.22
N ARG A 644 27.91 -6.93 -13.57
CA ARG A 644 28.51 -5.64 -13.14
C ARG A 644 28.08 -4.43 -13.97
N ASP A 645 27.35 -4.64 -15.06
CA ASP A 645 26.86 -3.61 -15.95
C ASP A 645 25.41 -3.21 -15.66
N TYR A 646 24.51 -4.19 -15.51
CA TYR A 646 23.08 -3.96 -15.34
C TYR A 646 22.47 -4.57 -14.05
N GLY A 647 23.27 -5.24 -13.22
CA GLY A 647 22.77 -5.88 -12.01
C GLY A 647 21.81 -7.05 -12.28
N LEU A 648 21.89 -7.69 -13.46
CA LEU A 648 21.07 -8.83 -13.82
C LEU A 648 21.46 -10.03 -12.99
N LEU A 649 20.48 -10.86 -12.57
CA LEU A 649 20.75 -12.08 -11.85
C LEU A 649 21.42 -13.12 -12.76
N ILE A 650 22.55 -13.65 -12.35
CA ILE A 650 23.31 -14.68 -13.08
C ILE A 650 22.90 -16.06 -12.52
N ALA A 651 22.51 -16.96 -13.42
CA ALA A 651 22.18 -18.33 -13.10
C ALA A 651 22.83 -19.30 -14.11
N ASP A 652 23.63 -20.25 -13.62
CA ASP A 652 24.25 -21.28 -14.47
C ASP A 652 23.33 -22.50 -14.55
N GLU A 653 23.04 -22.95 -15.76
CA GLU A 653 22.14 -24.07 -16.05
C GLU A 653 22.70 -25.37 -15.51
N LEU A 654 21.81 -26.16 -14.89
CA LEU A 654 22.15 -27.48 -14.34
C LEU A 654 21.50 -28.58 -15.19
N GLY A 655 22.33 -29.54 -15.61
CA GLY A 655 21.92 -30.76 -16.27
C GLY A 655 21.77 -31.95 -15.30
N TRP A 656 22.10 -33.13 -15.80
CA TRP A 656 22.05 -34.36 -15.01
C TRP A 656 22.91 -34.30 -13.75
N GLU A 657 22.40 -34.80 -12.63
CA GLU A 657 23.07 -34.77 -11.32
C GLU A 657 23.54 -33.38 -10.87
N ASP A 658 22.80 -32.32 -11.22
CA ASP A 658 23.13 -30.93 -10.89
C ASP A 658 24.52 -30.44 -11.38
N ARG A 659 25.05 -31.06 -12.44
CA ARG A 659 26.27 -30.60 -13.10
C ARG A 659 26.00 -29.43 -13.99
N GLU A 660 26.88 -28.44 -13.98
CA GLU A 660 26.76 -27.25 -14.83
C GLU A 660 26.89 -27.65 -16.33
N THR A 661 25.94 -27.22 -17.15
CA THR A 661 25.94 -27.49 -18.61
C THR A 661 26.86 -26.55 -19.39
N GLY A 662 27.36 -25.50 -18.76
CA GLY A 662 28.10 -24.40 -19.38
C GLY A 662 27.21 -23.29 -19.94
N LYS A 663 25.90 -23.45 -19.96
CA LYS A 663 24.95 -22.39 -20.35
C LYS A 663 24.67 -21.46 -19.17
N ARG A 664 24.75 -20.15 -19.43
CA ARG A 664 24.50 -19.10 -18.43
C ARG A 664 23.27 -18.27 -18.81
N TRP A 665 22.43 -18.02 -17.83
CA TRP A 665 21.26 -17.16 -17.94
C TRP A 665 21.52 -15.84 -17.23
N THR A 666 21.03 -14.73 -17.82
CA THR A 666 20.97 -13.41 -17.20
C THR A 666 19.52 -12.96 -17.13
N LEU A 667 19.02 -12.72 -15.92
CA LEU A 667 17.60 -12.54 -15.63
C LEU A 667 17.34 -11.11 -15.13
N GLN A 668 16.43 -10.40 -15.79
CA GLN A 668 16.03 -9.04 -15.39
C GLN A 668 15.01 -9.07 -14.25
N SER A 669 15.14 -8.13 -13.32
CA SER A 669 14.22 -7.99 -12.18
C SER A 669 12.81 -7.55 -12.58
N ASP A 670 12.67 -6.85 -13.70
CA ASP A 670 11.38 -6.34 -14.17
C ASP A 670 10.60 -7.41 -14.95
N ALA A 671 11.31 -8.28 -15.66
CA ALA A 671 10.74 -9.39 -16.40
C ALA A 671 10.55 -10.66 -15.57
N ASN A 672 11.22 -10.80 -14.42
CA ASN A 672 11.21 -12.00 -13.60
C ASN A 672 10.81 -11.71 -12.15
N SER A 673 9.99 -12.58 -11.59
CA SER A 673 9.66 -12.65 -10.18
C SER A 673 10.41 -13.82 -9.54
N PHE A 674 11.06 -13.60 -8.42
CA PHE A 674 11.80 -14.62 -7.71
C PHE A 674 11.07 -15.04 -6.43
N ASP A 675 10.44 -16.23 -6.46
CA ASP A 675 9.92 -16.87 -5.25
C ASP A 675 11.07 -17.60 -4.55
N PHE A 676 11.72 -16.88 -3.66
CA PHE A 676 12.89 -17.33 -2.92
C PHE A 676 12.63 -18.63 -2.13
N PHE A 677 11.45 -18.75 -1.52
CA PHE A 677 11.14 -19.90 -0.65
C PHE A 677 10.90 -21.19 -1.45
N LYS A 678 10.42 -21.05 -2.67
CA LYS A 678 10.18 -22.19 -3.58
C LYS A 678 11.35 -22.45 -4.52
N GLY A 679 12.40 -21.62 -4.47
CA GLY A 679 13.48 -21.69 -5.45
C GLY A 679 12.99 -21.57 -6.89
N LEU A 680 12.03 -20.67 -7.15
CA LEU A 680 11.33 -20.58 -8.43
C LEU A 680 11.48 -19.18 -9.02
N VAL A 681 12.00 -19.09 -10.24
CA VAL A 681 12.05 -17.85 -11.02
C VAL A 681 10.93 -17.91 -12.07
N LYS A 682 9.95 -17.03 -11.92
CA LYS A 682 8.80 -16.91 -12.82
C LYS A 682 8.93 -15.69 -13.71
N ARG A 683 8.49 -15.79 -14.96
CA ARG A 683 8.29 -14.62 -15.79
C ARG A 683 7.13 -13.78 -15.26
N LYS A 684 7.30 -12.47 -15.17
CA LYS A 684 6.20 -11.54 -15.00
C LYS A 684 5.49 -11.45 -16.35
N LEU A 685 4.25 -11.86 -16.37
CA LEU A 685 3.42 -11.82 -17.59
C LEU A 685 2.89 -10.41 -17.82
#